data_e86a16da467683e21234a01622ce8bb1
#
_entry.id   e86a16da467683e21234a01622ce8bb1
#
_cell.length_a   1.000
_cell.length_b   1.000
_cell.length_c   1.000
_cell.angle_alpha   90.00
_cell.angle_beta   90.00
_cell.angle_gamma   90.00
#
_symmetry.space_group_name_H-M   'P 1'
#
loop_
_entity.id
_entity.type
_entity.pdbx_description
1 polymer ?
#
loop_
_entity_poly.entity_id
_entity_poly.type
_entity_poly.pdbx_seq_one_letter_code
_entity_poly.pdbx_strand_id
1 'polypeptide(L)'
;MTATHEPRQRLAAPGSPLAAVAESARPASARSAQDGHGLRSRIDRCRVLFALAAILAVQPVIPVAAQQTSAAAREMANAAMTPAAAPFFQAFQWRNIGPANMSGRVTDIEAVEANPAIVYVGSASGGVWKSTNAGTTWTMTSEEFGTGNIGDIAIFQPNPDIVWVGTGEACVRNSVGWGDGVYRSMDGGQTWNNVGLRDTHHISEVLTHPTDPDVAYVASQGHLWGHEGEHGIYRTTDGGRTWEALTDGLPNDGRTGASDLVMDPTNPNILYAGLWERIRMPHRFLSGGPNGGIYKSTDGGESWTRLTNGLPTGDIGKIGLSIFRRDSRILTAIVEHGFQPDEDSVDFADMSKLGTGIYRSEDGGQSWQYLSRFNNRPFYYSHIWIDPNEAARLYVLAGNGQISEDAGRTFARSMEGIAGDFHALWVDPANSRRFYVGNDKGAYVTYDGGETFVMFDNMDIGQFYAVTADNRDPYWVYGGLQDNGNWGGPSNSRDYNGVLNDHWFKFHSGDGFHTTVDPNDWRTVYTESQGGNLRRLDAVFRQQGESITPNPETVLNLAAVLPNYAGADDELEGPTFRFNWSSPIILSPHDSKTIWFGGNYLFRSTDRGETWMIASPDLSNADTAHINPQSGGLTRDVTSAETHATAITISESPIIPGLVWVGTDDGNVQVTRDGGRTWTNVRGKLSTESEGVPAGTWVSRVEASFYDPGTAYATFDGHRMNDFRPYVFRTTDFGATWTSVTGNLPADEPVYVVEEDPKNRNLLYAGTEFGAYATLDGGTTWHRINNNLPSVAVHDLIVHPREGDLIAATHGRSIWILDDISPLQQLTDGIMAMDAYMFRNRVATKWRATSRGATRGHMLFMGRNPLTIAQESPENSPRELQNSAAIHFWLKAQPSSPARLEITDIAGQHTFTADIQARTGVNRYLWNMHFNPPPRVAGGRGGQGGQGGQGGQGGQGRGGGRGGQPQGPEAGPGSYIVKLTVNGQTVQGTVAIREDPALRAAN
;
A
#
# COMPACT_ATOMS: atom_id res chain seq x y z
N MET A 1 2.30 -21.37 53.77
CA MET A 1 1.51 -21.03 54.96
C MET A 1 0.19 -20.49 54.46
N THR A 2 -0.77 -21.38 54.54
CA THR A 2 -2.16 -21.26 55.06
C THR A 2 -3.00 -20.16 54.37
N ALA A 3 -3.87 -20.48 53.46
CA ALA A 3 -5.26 -20.96 53.63
C ALA A 3 -6.16 -19.84 54.16
N THR A 4 -7.31 -19.51 53.68
CA THR A 4 -8.53 -20.20 53.27
C THR A 4 -9.63 -19.16 52.94
N HIS A 5 -10.48 -19.38 52.04
CA HIS A 5 -11.91 -19.66 51.95
C HIS A 5 -12.78 -18.71 51.14
N GLU A 6 -13.40 -19.30 50.14
CA GLU A 6 -14.73 -18.98 49.60
C GLU A 6 -15.85 -19.04 50.69
N PRO A 7 -17.14 -18.66 50.46
CA PRO A 7 -17.91 -18.98 49.25
C PRO A 7 -19.08 -18.02 48.84
N ARG A 8 -19.55 -18.28 47.64
CA ARG A 8 -20.93 -18.27 47.08
C ARG A 8 -21.99 -17.30 47.62
N GLN A 9 -22.70 -16.65 46.70
CA GLN A 9 -24.16 -16.82 46.58
C GLN A 9 -24.71 -16.40 45.19
N ARG A 10 -25.52 -17.32 44.65
CA ARG A 10 -26.44 -17.13 43.49
C ARG A 10 -27.72 -16.46 43.99
N LEU A 11 -28.42 -15.77 43.07
CA LEU A 11 -29.90 -15.61 42.99
C LEU A 11 -30.16 -15.02 41.59
N ALA A 12 -30.70 -15.69 40.62
CA ALA A 12 -32.08 -16.12 40.35
C ALA A 12 -32.93 -15.01 39.75
N ALA A 13 -33.33 -15.20 38.50
CA ALA A 13 -34.37 -14.47 37.76
C ALA A 13 -35.78 -14.77 38.30
N PRO A 14 -36.78 -13.99 38.00
CA PRO A 14 -37.87 -14.39 37.09
C PRO A 14 -38.34 -13.22 36.19
N GLY A 15 -38.97 -13.36 35.03
CA GLY A 15 -40.00 -14.27 34.57
C GLY A 15 -40.98 -13.40 33.75
N SER A 16 -41.27 -13.78 32.52
CA SER A 16 -42.28 -13.19 31.63
C SER A 16 -43.72 -13.41 32.18
N PRO A 17 -44.76 -12.70 31.68
CA PRO A 17 -45.60 -13.33 30.62
C PRO A 17 -46.22 -12.39 29.57
N LEU A 18 -46.25 -12.84 28.32
CA LEU A 18 -47.43 -13.20 27.48
C LEU A 18 -48.74 -12.42 27.60
N ALA A 19 -49.23 -11.90 26.48
CA ALA A 19 -50.54 -12.05 25.82
C ALA A 19 -50.64 -11.05 24.68
N ALA A 20 -50.75 -11.39 23.42
CA ALA A 20 -51.79 -12.06 22.61
C ALA A 20 -53.04 -11.20 22.41
N VAL A 21 -53.40 -10.99 21.15
CA VAL A 21 -54.75 -10.91 20.49
C VAL A 21 -54.64 -9.92 19.34
N ALA A 22 -54.50 -10.29 18.10
CA ALA A 22 -55.46 -10.82 17.13
C ALA A 22 -56.26 -9.75 16.36
N GLU A 23 -56.05 -9.84 15.04
CA GLU A 23 -57.10 -9.93 13.98
C GLU A 23 -57.91 -8.69 13.61
N SER A 24 -57.86 -8.31 12.35
CA SER A 24 -58.88 -8.52 11.30
C SER A 24 -58.73 -7.38 10.27
N ALA A 25 -58.64 -7.66 9.10
CA ALA A 25 -59.50 -8.03 8.00
C ALA A 25 -59.45 -7.03 6.84
N ARG A 26 -59.17 -7.53 5.67
CA ARG A 26 -59.55 -7.00 4.33
C ARG A 26 -61.10 -6.98 4.18
N PRO A 27 -61.76 -6.35 3.17
CA PRO A 27 -61.49 -6.55 1.74
C PRO A 27 -61.82 -5.34 0.82
N ALA A 28 -61.26 -5.29 -0.36
CA ALA A 28 -61.75 -5.68 -1.70
C ALA A 28 -62.75 -4.76 -2.42
N SER A 29 -62.47 -4.67 -3.72
CA SER A 29 -63.35 -4.48 -4.87
C SER A 29 -63.61 -3.04 -5.30
N ALA A 30 -63.62 -2.73 -6.51
CA ALA A 30 -63.67 -3.24 -7.89
C ALA A 30 -64.37 -2.24 -8.77
N ARG A 31 -64.01 -2.25 -10.05
CA ARG A 31 -64.79 -1.88 -11.24
C ARG A 31 -65.16 -0.41 -11.46
N SER A 32 -65.19 0.09 -12.64
CA SER A 32 -65.29 -0.31 -14.04
C SER A 32 -65.38 0.99 -14.85
N ALA A 33 -64.81 1.04 -15.96
CA ALA A 33 -65.32 0.82 -17.32
C ALA A 33 -65.67 2.09 -18.13
N GLN A 34 -65.20 2.03 -19.37
CA GLN A 34 -65.75 2.47 -20.61
C GLN A 34 -65.98 3.99 -20.84
N ASP A 35 -65.75 4.57 -21.97
CA ASP A 35 -65.71 4.25 -23.38
C ASP A 35 -65.21 5.50 -24.16
N GLY A 36 -64.53 5.39 -25.26
CA GLY A 36 -65.09 5.60 -26.51
C GLY A 36 -64.36 6.60 -27.43
N HIS A 37 -63.97 6.08 -28.57
CA HIS A 37 -63.93 6.72 -29.90
C HIS A 37 -62.87 7.75 -30.27
N GLY A 38 -62.10 7.39 -31.31
CA GLY A 38 -61.68 8.32 -32.31
C GLY A 38 -60.50 7.83 -33.21
N LEU A 39 -60.84 7.13 -34.27
CA LEU A 39 -60.07 6.79 -35.44
C LEU A 39 -59.48 8.03 -36.14
N ARG A 40 -58.23 7.89 -36.62
CA ARG A 40 -57.42 8.59 -37.63
C ARG A 40 -56.17 9.26 -37.04
N SER A 41 -55.01 8.81 -37.36
CA SER A 41 -54.32 8.72 -38.64
C SER A 41 -53.06 7.84 -38.48
N ARG A 42 -53.05 6.73 -39.17
CA ARG A 42 -51.79 6.03 -39.54
C ARG A 42 -51.30 6.73 -40.80
N ILE A 43 -50.15 7.31 -40.76
CA ILE A 43 -49.19 7.61 -41.83
C ILE A 43 -48.29 8.74 -41.32
N ASP A 44 -47.32 8.47 -40.45
CA ASP A 44 -46.12 9.31 -40.28
C ASP A 44 -45.09 8.71 -39.25
N ARG A 45 -45.22 7.41 -38.94
CA ARG A 45 -44.26 6.77 -38.02
C ARG A 45 -43.20 5.90 -38.70
N CYS A 46 -43.12 5.91 -40.04
CA CYS A 46 -42.11 5.10 -40.76
C CYS A 46 -40.92 5.88 -41.30
N ARG A 47 -40.79 7.17 -41.02
CA ARG A 47 -39.59 7.95 -41.49
C ARG A 47 -38.66 8.41 -40.38
N VAL A 48 -39.00 8.20 -39.12
CA VAL A 48 -38.09 8.54 -37.99
C VAL A 48 -37.31 7.32 -37.45
N LEU A 49 -37.76 6.12 -37.76
CA LEU A 49 -37.07 4.87 -37.33
C LEU A 49 -35.91 4.44 -38.25
N PHE A 50 -35.73 5.02 -39.43
CA PHE A 50 -34.58 4.75 -40.30
C PHE A 50 -33.43 5.74 -40.15
N ALA A 51 -33.63 6.84 -39.43
CA ALA A 51 -32.56 7.82 -39.14
C ALA A 51 -31.83 7.55 -37.79
N LEU A 52 -32.44 6.76 -36.89
CA LEU A 52 -31.83 6.36 -35.61
C LEU A 52 -31.06 5.02 -35.67
N ALA A 53 -31.32 4.21 -36.72
CA ALA A 53 -30.56 2.95 -36.93
C ALA A 53 -29.23 3.10 -37.70
N ALA A 54 -28.92 4.32 -38.17
CA ALA A 54 -27.67 4.61 -38.88
C ALA A 54 -26.64 5.35 -38.06
N ILE A 55 -26.94 5.66 -36.77
CA ILE A 55 -25.97 6.35 -35.85
C ILE A 55 -25.41 5.40 -34.78
N LEU A 56 -25.88 4.15 -34.70
CA LEU A 56 -25.44 3.14 -33.74
C LEU A 56 -24.42 2.11 -34.30
N ALA A 57 -23.81 2.39 -35.43
CA ALA A 57 -22.86 1.43 -36.04
C ALA A 57 -21.55 2.09 -36.56
N VAL A 58 -21.00 3.04 -35.84
CA VAL A 58 -19.60 3.39 -35.97
C VAL A 58 -19.12 3.76 -34.56
N GLN A 59 -18.84 2.78 -33.75
CA GLN A 59 -17.81 2.92 -32.72
C GLN A 59 -16.47 2.90 -33.47
N PRO A 60 -15.58 3.86 -33.24
CA PRO A 60 -14.23 3.74 -33.77
C PRO A 60 -13.59 2.52 -33.06
N VAL A 61 -13.33 1.47 -33.82
CA VAL A 61 -12.35 0.46 -33.42
C VAL A 61 -11.04 1.24 -33.31
N ILE A 62 -10.63 1.60 -32.11
CA ILE A 62 -9.31 2.14 -31.83
C ILE A 62 -8.37 0.97 -32.13
N PRO A 63 -7.47 1.09 -33.10
CA PRO A 63 -6.59 -0.01 -33.45
C PRO A 63 -5.67 -0.34 -32.27
N VAL A 64 -5.42 -1.61 -32.03
CA VAL A 64 -4.46 -2.18 -31.06
C VAL A 64 -3.08 -1.47 -31.08
N ALA A 65 -2.75 -0.77 -32.15
CA ALA A 65 -1.56 0.06 -32.26
C ALA A 65 -1.52 1.31 -31.34
N ALA A 66 -2.66 1.76 -30.77
CA ALA A 66 -2.67 2.91 -29.85
C ALA A 66 -2.36 2.50 -28.40
N GLN A 67 -2.56 1.23 -28.04
CA GLN A 67 -2.25 0.70 -26.71
C GLN A 67 -0.77 0.31 -26.56
N GLN A 68 -0.11 -0.08 -27.65
CA GLN A 68 1.35 -0.28 -27.66
C GLN A 68 2.14 1.03 -27.49
N THR A 69 1.50 2.20 -27.71
CA THR A 69 2.16 3.50 -27.53
C THR A 69 2.25 3.91 -26.05
N SER A 70 1.37 3.46 -25.15
CA SER A 70 1.43 3.83 -23.73
C SER A 70 2.55 3.10 -22.99
N ALA A 71 2.72 1.80 -23.20
CA ALA A 71 3.81 1.03 -22.58
C ALA A 71 5.19 1.45 -23.12
N ALA A 72 5.29 1.69 -24.43
CA ALA A 72 6.51 2.24 -25.03
C ALA A 72 6.78 3.68 -24.58
N ALA A 73 5.73 4.49 -24.37
CA ALA A 73 5.85 5.84 -23.82
C ALA A 73 6.30 5.82 -22.35
N ARG A 74 5.82 4.85 -21.56
CA ARG A 74 6.25 4.62 -20.16
C ARG A 74 7.71 4.16 -20.10
N GLU A 75 8.11 3.22 -20.93
CA GLU A 75 9.50 2.76 -21.02
C GLU A 75 10.43 3.89 -21.47
N MET A 76 10.00 4.72 -22.45
CA MET A 76 10.75 5.90 -22.87
C MET A 76 10.76 7.01 -21.80
N ALA A 77 9.67 7.23 -21.08
CA ALA A 77 9.62 8.20 -19.99
C ALA A 77 10.47 7.72 -18.79
N ASN A 78 10.39 6.45 -18.43
CA ASN A 78 11.25 5.85 -17.41
C ASN A 78 12.74 5.89 -17.81
N ALA A 79 13.08 5.61 -19.06
CA ALA A 79 14.44 5.74 -19.58
C ALA A 79 14.91 7.19 -19.63
N ALA A 80 14.02 8.15 -19.92
CA ALA A 80 14.33 9.58 -19.92
C ALA A 80 14.49 10.16 -18.49
N MET A 81 13.91 9.50 -17.48
CA MET A 81 13.96 9.90 -16.08
C MET A 81 15.00 9.14 -15.25
N THR A 82 15.91 8.39 -15.89
CA THR A 82 17.00 7.71 -15.19
C THR A 82 17.88 8.69 -14.39
N PRO A 83 18.49 8.28 -13.28
CA PRO A 83 19.38 9.11 -12.48
C PRO A 83 20.49 9.80 -13.29
N ALA A 84 20.91 9.21 -14.42
CA ALA A 84 21.88 9.82 -15.32
C ALA A 84 21.36 11.12 -15.98
N ALA A 85 20.05 11.26 -16.19
CA ALA A 85 19.43 12.46 -16.75
C ALA A 85 19.13 13.54 -15.70
N ALA A 86 19.16 13.22 -14.41
CA ALA A 86 18.80 14.09 -13.30
C ALA A 86 19.96 14.27 -12.30
N PRO A 87 21.03 15.01 -12.66
CA PRO A 87 22.24 15.14 -11.83
C PRO A 87 21.99 15.78 -10.47
N PHE A 88 20.84 16.45 -10.28
CA PHE A 88 20.49 17.08 -9.02
C PHE A 88 20.19 16.07 -7.90
N PHE A 89 19.63 14.91 -8.24
CA PHE A 89 19.09 13.94 -7.27
C PHE A 89 19.99 12.72 -7.06
N GLN A 90 21.04 12.51 -7.86
CA GLN A 90 21.91 11.32 -7.78
C GLN A 90 22.64 11.13 -6.46
N ALA A 91 22.85 12.19 -5.68
CA ALA A 91 23.52 12.13 -4.39
C ALA A 91 22.59 11.71 -3.25
N PHE A 92 21.30 11.59 -3.50
CA PHE A 92 20.30 11.30 -2.49
C PHE A 92 19.89 9.84 -2.59
N GLN A 93 19.92 9.15 -1.46
CA GLN A 93 19.49 7.77 -1.32
C GLN A 93 18.43 7.70 -0.22
N TRP A 94 17.38 6.97 -0.49
CA TRP A 94 16.32 6.70 0.46
C TRP A 94 16.79 5.70 1.51
N ARG A 95 16.39 5.90 2.73
CA ARG A 95 16.65 5.00 3.85
C ARG A 95 15.35 4.44 4.37
N ASN A 96 15.16 3.13 4.25
CA ASN A 96 14.03 2.44 4.85
C ASN A 96 14.18 2.43 6.37
N ILE A 97 13.13 2.79 7.09
CA ILE A 97 13.10 2.76 8.55
C ILE A 97 12.11 1.74 9.11
N GLY A 98 11.46 0.96 8.24
CA GLY A 98 10.41 0.03 8.63
C GLY A 98 9.07 0.74 8.87
N PRO A 99 8.22 0.16 9.73
CA PRO A 99 8.37 -1.09 10.47
C PRO A 99 8.24 -2.34 9.59
N ALA A 100 8.76 -3.48 10.05
CA ALA A 100 8.58 -4.77 9.41
C ALA A 100 7.80 -5.77 10.28
N ASN A 101 7.74 -5.54 11.60
CA ASN A 101 7.12 -6.47 12.57
C ASN A 101 5.59 -6.58 12.52
N MET A 102 4.91 -5.70 11.78
CA MET A 102 3.48 -5.86 11.53
C MET A 102 3.22 -6.41 10.12
N SER A 103 4.28 -6.46 9.27
CA SER A 103 4.22 -6.95 7.89
C SER A 103 3.14 -6.23 7.05
N GLY A 104 2.43 -6.91 6.15
CA GLY A 104 1.36 -6.38 5.29
C GLY A 104 0.68 -7.53 4.55
N ARG A 105 -0.25 -7.21 3.65
CA ARG A 105 -1.02 -8.23 2.92
C ARG A 105 -0.13 -9.11 2.04
N VAL A 106 -0.33 -10.41 2.17
CA VAL A 106 0.30 -11.46 1.37
C VAL A 106 -0.75 -12.11 0.48
N THR A 107 -0.56 -12.02 -0.82
CA THR A 107 -1.50 -12.54 -1.83
C THR A 107 -1.22 -13.97 -2.21
N ASP A 108 0.07 -14.36 -2.22
CA ASP A 108 0.45 -15.73 -2.54
C ASP A 108 1.74 -16.18 -1.84
N ILE A 109 1.87 -17.49 -1.63
CA ILE A 109 3.06 -18.15 -1.07
C ILE A 109 3.32 -19.45 -1.81
N GLU A 110 4.50 -19.55 -2.41
CA GLU A 110 4.95 -20.75 -3.11
C GLU A 110 6.29 -21.26 -2.58
N ALA A 111 6.43 -22.59 -2.46
CA ALA A 111 7.68 -23.20 -2.05
C ALA A 111 8.16 -24.29 -3.00
N VAL A 112 9.47 -24.47 -3.06
CA VAL A 112 10.07 -25.56 -3.85
C VAL A 112 9.80 -26.91 -3.16
N GLU A 113 8.99 -27.77 -3.76
CA GLU A 113 8.58 -29.07 -3.16
C GLU A 113 9.77 -29.93 -2.75
N ALA A 114 10.82 -29.97 -3.58
CA ALA A 114 12.06 -30.73 -3.29
C ALA A 114 12.90 -30.12 -2.14
N ASN A 115 12.73 -28.83 -1.86
CA ASN A 115 13.42 -28.12 -0.78
C ASN A 115 12.56 -26.97 -0.24
N PRO A 116 11.59 -27.26 0.63
CA PRO A 116 10.65 -26.26 1.18
C PRO A 116 11.29 -25.20 2.09
N ALA A 117 12.62 -25.14 2.17
CA ALA A 117 13.34 -24.00 2.73
C ALA A 117 13.49 -22.85 1.72
N ILE A 118 13.27 -23.13 0.43
CA ILE A 118 13.19 -22.11 -0.62
C ILE A 118 11.72 -21.74 -0.77
N VAL A 119 11.39 -20.50 -0.39
CA VAL A 119 10.02 -19.99 -0.35
C VAL A 119 9.99 -18.63 -1.04
N TYR A 120 8.94 -18.40 -1.81
CA TYR A 120 8.59 -17.11 -2.37
C TYR A 120 7.31 -16.62 -1.72
N VAL A 121 7.24 -15.31 -1.47
CA VAL A 121 6.06 -14.61 -0.94
C VAL A 121 5.73 -13.47 -1.87
N GLY A 122 4.51 -13.46 -2.40
CA GLY A 122 3.91 -12.36 -3.13
C GLY A 122 3.18 -11.45 -2.15
N SER A 123 3.59 -10.18 -2.12
CA SER A 123 2.88 -9.16 -1.35
C SER A 123 1.92 -8.40 -2.25
N ALA A 124 0.77 -8.02 -1.71
CA ALA A 124 -0.26 -7.25 -2.43
C ALA A 124 0.30 -6.00 -3.12
N SER A 125 1.28 -5.34 -2.50
CA SER A 125 1.87 -4.09 -3.01
C SER A 125 3.35 -3.90 -2.68
N GLY A 126 4.00 -4.93 -2.08
CA GLY A 126 5.40 -4.85 -1.63
C GLY A 126 6.37 -5.76 -2.40
N GLY A 127 5.95 -6.31 -3.55
CA GLY A 127 6.78 -7.11 -4.44
C GLY A 127 6.92 -8.58 -4.04
N VAL A 128 7.86 -9.26 -4.72
CA VAL A 128 8.18 -10.68 -4.51
C VAL A 128 9.38 -10.81 -3.59
N TRP A 129 9.22 -11.60 -2.54
CA TRP A 129 10.25 -11.90 -1.56
C TRP A 129 10.66 -13.35 -1.61
N LYS A 130 11.97 -13.62 -1.58
CA LYS A 130 12.53 -14.96 -1.57
C LYS A 130 13.31 -15.24 -0.30
N SER A 131 13.06 -16.40 0.30
CA SER A 131 13.90 -17.00 1.34
C SER A 131 14.54 -18.28 0.83
N THR A 132 15.77 -18.56 1.23
CA THR A 132 16.46 -19.83 0.98
C THR A 132 16.74 -20.60 2.27
N ASN A 133 16.18 -20.16 3.39
CA ASN A 133 16.41 -20.69 4.73
C ASN A 133 15.15 -20.70 5.59
N ALA A 134 14.02 -21.08 4.96
CA ALA A 134 12.71 -21.25 5.57
C ALA A 134 12.22 -19.99 6.32
N GLY A 135 12.40 -18.82 5.74
CA GLY A 135 11.90 -17.55 6.28
C GLY A 135 12.83 -16.90 7.32
N THR A 136 14.00 -17.48 7.61
CA THR A 136 14.95 -16.85 8.54
C THR A 136 15.46 -15.51 8.01
N THR A 137 15.71 -15.43 6.70
CA THR A 137 16.05 -14.18 6.01
C THR A 137 15.30 -14.10 4.69
N TRP A 138 14.95 -12.89 4.29
CA TRP A 138 14.28 -12.60 3.05
C TRP A 138 15.07 -11.62 2.19
N THR A 139 14.95 -11.77 0.89
CA THR A 139 15.48 -10.83 -0.10
C THR A 139 14.36 -10.50 -1.07
N MET A 140 14.08 -9.23 -1.28
CA MET A 140 13.19 -8.81 -2.35
C MET A 140 13.88 -9.08 -3.69
N THR A 141 13.17 -9.67 -4.62
CA THR A 141 13.72 -10.07 -5.93
C THR A 141 13.09 -9.31 -7.10
N SER A 142 12.03 -8.55 -6.87
CA SER A 142 11.26 -7.81 -7.87
C SER A 142 11.51 -6.31 -7.87
N GLU A 143 12.70 -5.85 -7.43
CA GLU A 143 13.02 -4.40 -7.37
C GLU A 143 12.92 -3.69 -8.73
N GLU A 144 13.15 -4.43 -9.82
CA GLU A 144 13.12 -3.91 -11.19
C GLU A 144 11.74 -4.05 -11.88
N PHE A 145 10.71 -4.56 -11.19
CA PHE A 145 9.36 -4.63 -11.75
C PHE A 145 8.78 -3.24 -11.97
N GLY A 146 7.91 -3.11 -12.96
CA GLY A 146 7.13 -1.90 -13.18
C GLY A 146 6.15 -1.60 -12.06
N THR A 147 5.80 -2.61 -11.25
CA THR A 147 4.84 -2.53 -10.14
C THR A 147 5.30 -3.39 -8.97
N GLY A 148 4.92 -3.01 -7.75
CA GLY A 148 5.07 -3.83 -6.54
C GLY A 148 3.86 -4.74 -6.26
N ASN A 149 2.81 -4.66 -7.07
CA ASN A 149 1.54 -5.35 -6.84
C ASN A 149 1.61 -6.78 -7.40
N ILE A 150 1.50 -7.80 -6.54
CA ILE A 150 1.62 -9.20 -6.94
C ILE A 150 0.26 -9.89 -6.81
N GLY A 151 -0.11 -10.64 -7.84
CA GLY A 151 -1.29 -11.49 -7.84
C GLY A 151 -0.96 -12.92 -7.45
N ASP A 152 -0.05 -13.56 -8.21
CA ASP A 152 0.24 -14.99 -8.06
C ASP A 152 1.70 -15.32 -8.43
N ILE A 153 2.23 -16.42 -7.89
CA ILE A 153 3.59 -16.93 -8.14
C ILE A 153 3.53 -18.42 -8.48
N ALA A 154 4.12 -18.82 -9.58
CA ALA A 154 4.21 -20.22 -9.98
C ALA A 154 5.64 -20.69 -10.16
N ILE A 155 6.02 -21.77 -9.48
CA ILE A 155 7.34 -22.41 -9.62
C ILE A 155 7.23 -23.61 -10.56
N PHE A 156 8.07 -23.66 -11.57
CA PHE A 156 8.21 -24.87 -12.37
C PHE A 156 8.98 -25.92 -11.55
N GLN A 157 8.29 -26.78 -10.82
CA GLN A 157 8.85 -27.70 -9.82
C GLN A 157 9.94 -28.65 -10.35
N PRO A 158 9.92 -29.13 -11.64
CA PRO A 158 11.02 -29.91 -12.19
C PRO A 158 12.36 -29.14 -12.31
N ASN A 159 12.31 -27.82 -12.45
CA ASN A 159 13.47 -26.92 -12.40
C ASN A 159 13.08 -25.63 -11.70
N PRO A 160 13.27 -25.52 -10.39
CA PRO A 160 12.81 -24.37 -9.58
C PRO A 160 13.59 -23.07 -9.82
N ASP A 161 14.55 -23.06 -10.74
CA ASP A 161 15.13 -21.81 -11.23
C ASP A 161 14.19 -21.08 -12.19
N ILE A 162 13.15 -21.77 -12.70
CA ILE A 162 12.11 -21.16 -13.54
C ILE A 162 10.92 -20.80 -12.67
N VAL A 163 10.69 -19.50 -12.57
CA VAL A 163 9.61 -18.93 -11.76
C VAL A 163 8.84 -17.92 -12.60
N TRP A 164 7.52 -17.97 -12.47
CA TRP A 164 6.61 -17.04 -13.12
C TRP A 164 5.88 -16.22 -12.05
N VAL A 165 5.58 -14.96 -12.37
CA VAL A 165 4.83 -14.05 -11.49
C VAL A 165 3.77 -13.33 -12.31
N GLY A 166 2.52 -13.47 -11.89
CA GLY A 166 1.41 -12.63 -12.32
C GLY A 166 1.30 -11.41 -11.43
N THR A 167 1.23 -10.22 -12.04
CA THR A 167 1.16 -8.98 -11.29
C THR A 167 -0.26 -8.45 -11.15
N GLY A 168 -0.47 -7.54 -10.16
CA GLY A 168 -1.74 -6.96 -9.80
C GLY A 168 -2.51 -7.78 -8.78
N GLU A 169 -2.83 -7.16 -7.65
CA GLU A 169 -3.53 -7.81 -6.54
C GLU A 169 -4.90 -8.35 -6.97
N ALA A 170 -5.14 -9.65 -6.76
CA ALA A 170 -6.39 -10.31 -7.14
C ALA A 170 -7.50 -10.21 -6.07
N CYS A 171 -7.19 -9.72 -4.87
CA CYS A 171 -8.14 -9.51 -3.78
C CYS A 171 -8.86 -8.17 -3.95
N VAL A 172 -10.13 -8.19 -4.31
CA VAL A 172 -10.90 -7.02 -4.77
C VAL A 172 -11.33 -6.07 -3.63
N ARG A 173 -10.40 -5.24 -3.17
CA ARG A 173 -10.68 -4.14 -2.23
C ARG A 173 -10.64 -2.79 -2.95
N ASN A 174 -10.94 -1.69 -2.24
CA ASN A 174 -10.87 -0.33 -2.82
C ASN A 174 -9.47 0.29 -2.80
N SER A 175 -8.48 -0.40 -2.22
CA SER A 175 -7.07 -0.03 -2.16
C SER A 175 -6.17 -0.94 -3.02
N VAL A 176 -6.76 -1.70 -3.93
CA VAL A 176 -6.08 -2.68 -4.78
C VAL A 176 -5.22 -1.97 -5.82
N GLY A 177 -3.93 -2.29 -5.85
CA GLY A 177 -3.01 -1.84 -6.87
C GLY A 177 -3.01 -2.76 -8.10
N TRP A 178 -2.83 -2.20 -9.28
CA TRP A 178 -2.83 -2.94 -10.53
C TRP A 178 -1.43 -3.36 -10.96
N GLY A 179 -1.39 -4.40 -11.77
CA GLY A 179 -0.17 -4.97 -12.35
C GLY A 179 0.16 -4.43 -13.73
N ASP A 180 1.26 -4.94 -14.28
CA ASP A 180 1.72 -4.68 -15.63
C ASP A 180 2.05 -5.98 -16.41
N GLY A 181 1.33 -7.06 -16.10
CA GLY A 181 1.41 -8.34 -16.78
C GLY A 181 2.22 -9.40 -16.06
N VAL A 182 2.89 -10.24 -16.83
CA VAL A 182 3.58 -11.44 -16.38
C VAL A 182 5.09 -11.26 -16.42
N TYR A 183 5.77 -11.70 -15.35
CA TYR A 183 7.22 -11.78 -15.29
C TYR A 183 7.70 -13.22 -15.22
N ARG A 184 8.84 -13.50 -15.84
CA ARG A 184 9.50 -14.81 -15.82
C ARG A 184 10.97 -14.69 -15.43
N SER A 185 11.40 -15.53 -14.49
CA SER A 185 12.81 -15.76 -14.15
C SER A 185 13.28 -17.11 -14.66
N MET A 186 14.55 -17.21 -14.98
CA MET A 186 15.25 -18.44 -15.38
C MET A 186 16.42 -18.78 -14.44
N ASP A 187 16.59 -18.03 -13.36
CA ASP A 187 17.70 -18.12 -12.41
C ASP A 187 17.25 -18.05 -10.95
N GLY A 188 16.02 -18.49 -10.70
CA GLY A 188 15.42 -18.52 -9.36
C GLY A 188 15.15 -17.14 -8.80
N GLY A 189 14.75 -16.19 -9.62
CA GLY A 189 14.37 -14.84 -9.21
C GLY A 189 15.53 -13.89 -9.00
N GLN A 190 16.74 -14.18 -9.52
CA GLN A 190 17.85 -13.23 -9.50
C GLN A 190 17.68 -12.15 -10.57
N THR A 191 17.15 -12.56 -11.74
CA THR A 191 16.78 -11.65 -12.82
C THR A 191 15.41 -12.01 -13.37
N TRP A 192 14.69 -11.00 -13.87
CA TRP A 192 13.34 -11.14 -14.37
C TRP A 192 13.15 -10.45 -15.71
N ASN A 193 12.25 -11.01 -16.53
CA ASN A 193 11.82 -10.40 -17.77
C ASN A 193 10.30 -10.28 -17.75
N ASN A 194 9.77 -9.11 -18.06
CA ASN A 194 8.36 -8.97 -18.39
C ASN A 194 8.08 -9.65 -19.72
N VAL A 195 7.15 -10.58 -19.71
CA VAL A 195 6.85 -11.44 -20.86
C VAL A 195 5.46 -11.18 -21.46
N GLY A 196 4.82 -10.05 -21.12
CA GLY A 196 3.59 -9.60 -21.79
C GLY A 196 2.36 -9.57 -20.88
N LEU A 197 1.17 -9.51 -21.51
CA LEU A 197 -0.14 -9.37 -20.85
C LEU A 197 -0.22 -8.13 -19.91
N ARG A 198 0.28 -6.99 -20.38
CA ARG A 198 0.40 -5.78 -19.56
C ARG A 198 -0.93 -5.12 -19.21
N ASP A 199 -1.98 -5.41 -19.96
CA ASP A 199 -3.31 -4.83 -19.78
C ASP A 199 -4.28 -5.75 -18.99
N THR A 200 -3.72 -6.79 -18.35
CA THR A 200 -4.50 -7.68 -17.46
C THR A 200 -4.89 -7.02 -16.14
N HIS A 201 -4.09 -6.11 -15.65
CA HIS A 201 -4.20 -5.42 -14.36
C HIS A 201 -4.26 -6.34 -13.14
N HIS A 202 -5.01 -7.43 -13.16
CA HIS A 202 -5.15 -8.33 -12.01
C HIS A 202 -5.09 -9.78 -12.47
N ILE A 203 -4.00 -10.45 -12.16
CA ILE A 203 -3.79 -11.86 -12.44
C ILE A 203 -4.06 -12.66 -11.18
N SER A 204 -5.03 -13.58 -11.25
CA SER A 204 -5.46 -14.39 -10.12
C SER A 204 -4.74 -15.72 -10.00
N GLU A 205 -4.21 -16.25 -11.13
CA GLU A 205 -3.53 -17.55 -11.14
C GLU A 205 -2.57 -17.63 -12.31
N VAL A 206 -1.42 -18.23 -12.10
CA VAL A 206 -0.43 -18.62 -13.09
C VAL A 206 -0.15 -20.11 -12.94
N LEU A 207 -0.42 -20.90 -13.95
CA LEU A 207 -0.11 -22.33 -13.94
C LEU A 207 1.07 -22.67 -14.82
N THR A 208 2.05 -23.38 -14.29
CA THR A 208 3.13 -23.98 -15.08
C THR A 208 2.74 -25.38 -15.52
N HIS A 209 3.11 -25.75 -16.75
CA HIS A 209 2.93 -27.11 -17.24
C HIS A 209 3.86 -28.09 -16.48
N PRO A 210 3.42 -29.32 -16.11
CA PRO A 210 4.17 -30.19 -15.21
C PRO A 210 5.52 -30.68 -15.77
N THR A 211 5.75 -30.63 -17.09
CA THR A 211 6.95 -31.15 -17.73
C THR A 211 7.58 -30.25 -18.79
N ASP A 212 6.88 -29.23 -19.27
CA ASP A 212 7.36 -28.29 -20.27
C ASP A 212 7.54 -26.88 -19.66
N PRO A 213 8.79 -26.39 -19.53
CA PRO A 213 9.04 -25.11 -18.89
C PRO A 213 8.57 -23.88 -19.69
N ASP A 214 8.28 -24.06 -20.97
CA ASP A 214 7.89 -22.98 -21.87
C ASP A 214 6.36 -22.89 -22.06
N VAL A 215 5.60 -23.79 -21.44
CA VAL A 215 4.13 -23.78 -21.43
C VAL A 215 3.63 -23.26 -20.08
N ALA A 216 2.83 -22.19 -20.13
CA ALA A 216 2.16 -21.64 -18.96
C ALA A 216 0.77 -21.13 -19.32
N TYR A 217 -0.11 -21.05 -18.33
CA TYR A 217 -1.45 -20.50 -18.42
C TYR A 217 -1.60 -19.37 -17.41
N VAL A 218 -2.41 -18.37 -17.75
CA VAL A 218 -2.70 -17.22 -16.90
C VAL A 218 -4.19 -17.00 -16.82
N ALA A 219 -4.73 -16.91 -15.61
CA ALA A 219 -6.08 -16.45 -15.34
C ALA A 219 -6.07 -14.95 -15.01
N SER A 220 -6.73 -14.18 -15.85
CA SER A 220 -6.84 -12.72 -15.69
C SER A 220 -8.26 -12.31 -15.32
N GLN A 221 -8.35 -11.47 -14.29
CA GLN A 221 -9.61 -10.85 -13.90
C GLN A 221 -9.91 -9.57 -14.70
N GLY A 222 -8.93 -9.00 -15.44
CA GLY A 222 -9.04 -7.72 -16.14
C GLY A 222 -9.06 -6.53 -15.18
N HIS A 223 -9.42 -5.35 -15.68
CA HIS A 223 -9.53 -4.15 -14.87
C HIS A 223 -10.60 -4.28 -13.77
N LEU A 224 -10.33 -3.71 -12.60
CA LEU A 224 -11.29 -3.69 -11.50
C LEU A 224 -12.29 -2.52 -11.60
N TRP A 225 -11.82 -1.37 -12.09
CA TRP A 225 -12.56 -0.11 -12.12
C TRP A 225 -13.24 0.19 -13.46
N GLY A 226 -13.19 -0.76 -14.38
CA GLY A 226 -13.77 -0.70 -15.72
C GLY A 226 -13.96 -2.09 -16.29
N HIS A 227 -14.45 -2.13 -17.53
CA HIS A 227 -14.60 -3.38 -18.29
C HIS A 227 -13.58 -3.48 -19.42
N GLU A 228 -12.52 -2.70 -19.35
CA GLU A 228 -11.42 -2.70 -20.28
C GLU A 228 -10.37 -3.75 -19.87
N GLY A 229 -9.41 -3.97 -20.76
CA GLY A 229 -8.23 -4.82 -20.54
C GLY A 229 -8.39 -6.27 -20.99
N GLU A 230 -7.39 -7.04 -20.65
CA GLU A 230 -7.24 -8.46 -21.05
C GLU A 230 -7.88 -9.36 -19.97
N HIS A 231 -9.13 -9.81 -20.23
CA HIS A 231 -9.91 -10.70 -19.36
C HIS A 231 -9.82 -12.17 -19.83
N GLY A 232 -10.01 -13.12 -18.91
CA GLY A 232 -10.15 -14.53 -19.20
C GLY A 232 -8.87 -15.32 -19.05
N ILE A 233 -8.63 -16.27 -19.94
CA ILE A 233 -7.53 -17.23 -19.83
C ILE A 233 -6.60 -17.08 -21.03
N TYR A 234 -5.30 -17.04 -20.73
CA TYR A 234 -4.24 -16.94 -21.73
C TYR A 234 -3.28 -18.11 -21.62
N ARG A 235 -2.74 -18.55 -22.74
CA ARG A 235 -1.71 -19.61 -22.82
C ARG A 235 -0.48 -19.14 -23.59
N THR A 236 0.69 -19.50 -23.10
CA THR A 236 1.93 -19.46 -23.88
C THR A 236 2.46 -20.88 -24.09
N THR A 237 3.13 -21.11 -25.22
CA THR A 237 3.85 -22.36 -25.55
C THR A 237 5.31 -22.09 -25.95
N ASP A 238 5.77 -20.85 -25.77
CA ASP A 238 7.10 -20.39 -26.15
C ASP A 238 7.83 -19.59 -25.07
N GLY A 239 7.42 -19.78 -23.81
CA GLY A 239 8.04 -19.15 -22.68
C GLY A 239 7.66 -17.70 -22.48
N GLY A 240 6.47 -17.31 -22.92
CA GLY A 240 5.92 -15.96 -22.76
C GLY A 240 6.29 -14.99 -23.89
N ARG A 241 6.93 -15.46 -24.97
CA ARG A 241 7.20 -14.59 -26.13
C ARG A 241 5.93 -14.22 -26.88
N THR A 242 4.97 -15.14 -26.90
CA THR A 242 3.62 -14.91 -27.44
C THR A 242 2.58 -15.49 -26.49
N TRP A 243 1.40 -14.87 -26.46
CA TRP A 243 0.25 -15.31 -25.70
C TRP A 243 -0.96 -15.47 -26.57
N GLU A 244 -1.72 -16.52 -26.34
CA GLU A 244 -2.97 -16.84 -27.02
C GLU A 244 -4.12 -16.70 -26.02
N ALA A 245 -5.13 -15.89 -26.34
CA ALA A 245 -6.37 -15.82 -25.58
C ALA A 245 -7.23 -17.06 -25.91
N LEU A 246 -7.58 -17.84 -24.90
CA LEU A 246 -8.40 -19.03 -25.02
C LEU A 246 -9.87 -18.62 -24.91
N THR A 247 -10.59 -18.61 -26.04
CA THR A 247 -11.96 -18.04 -26.11
C THR A 247 -13.03 -19.01 -26.58
N ASP A 248 -12.67 -20.16 -27.16
CA ASP A 248 -13.66 -21.12 -27.67
C ASP A 248 -14.43 -21.79 -26.52
N GLY A 249 -15.72 -21.52 -26.43
CA GLY A 249 -16.61 -21.97 -25.35
C GLY A 249 -16.53 -21.16 -24.06
N LEU A 250 -15.65 -20.13 -23.95
CA LEU A 250 -15.61 -19.16 -22.87
C LEU A 250 -16.35 -17.88 -23.20
N PRO A 251 -16.87 -17.15 -22.20
CA PRO A 251 -17.38 -15.79 -22.40
C PRO A 251 -16.30 -14.87 -22.98
N ASN A 252 -16.69 -14.11 -24.00
CA ASN A 252 -15.85 -13.07 -24.58
C ASN A 252 -16.68 -11.78 -24.66
N ASP A 253 -17.10 -11.31 -23.48
CA ASP A 253 -18.01 -10.19 -23.32
C ASP A 253 -17.30 -8.91 -22.85
N GLY A 254 -15.99 -8.96 -22.64
CA GLY A 254 -15.16 -7.88 -22.10
C GLY A 254 -15.48 -7.53 -20.64
N ARG A 255 -16.11 -8.45 -19.87
CA ARG A 255 -16.51 -8.25 -18.47
C ARG A 255 -16.15 -9.43 -17.58
N THR A 256 -16.26 -10.64 -18.14
CA THR A 256 -16.05 -11.88 -17.40
C THR A 256 -14.58 -12.25 -17.46
N GLY A 257 -13.91 -12.21 -16.30
CA GLY A 257 -12.54 -12.66 -16.11
C GLY A 257 -12.49 -14.04 -15.47
N ALA A 258 -11.28 -14.55 -15.25
CA ALA A 258 -11.06 -15.81 -14.54
C ALA A 258 -10.62 -15.50 -13.10
N SER A 259 -11.31 -16.09 -12.10
CA SER A 259 -10.98 -15.94 -10.69
C SER A 259 -10.06 -17.04 -10.16
N ASP A 260 -10.02 -18.19 -10.87
CA ASP A 260 -9.21 -19.33 -10.47
C ASP A 260 -9.02 -20.29 -11.66
N LEU A 261 -7.92 -21.03 -11.66
CA LEU A 261 -7.58 -21.98 -12.72
C LEU A 261 -6.79 -23.17 -12.14
N VAL A 262 -7.23 -24.40 -12.39
CA VAL A 262 -6.53 -25.58 -11.93
C VAL A 262 -6.32 -26.59 -13.07
N MET A 263 -5.17 -27.29 -13.03
CA MET A 263 -4.76 -28.29 -14.02
C MET A 263 -4.74 -29.68 -13.40
N ASP A 264 -5.17 -30.70 -14.14
CA ASP A 264 -4.98 -32.11 -13.75
C ASP A 264 -3.46 -32.43 -13.77
N PRO A 265 -2.86 -32.70 -12.60
CA PRO A 265 -1.42 -32.95 -12.49
C PRO A 265 -0.93 -34.19 -13.24
N THR A 266 -1.86 -35.09 -13.67
CA THR A 266 -1.55 -36.32 -14.40
C THR A 266 -1.84 -36.22 -15.90
N ASN A 267 -2.67 -35.24 -16.29
CA ASN A 267 -3.03 -35.00 -17.69
C ASN A 267 -3.20 -33.48 -17.92
N PRO A 268 -2.16 -32.77 -18.33
CA PRO A 268 -2.18 -31.32 -18.47
C PRO A 268 -3.15 -30.78 -19.54
N ASN A 269 -3.74 -31.67 -20.35
CA ASN A 269 -4.81 -31.27 -21.27
C ASN A 269 -6.16 -31.04 -20.57
N ILE A 270 -6.30 -31.45 -19.30
CA ILE A 270 -7.51 -31.22 -18.54
C ILE A 270 -7.32 -30.02 -17.63
N LEU A 271 -8.15 -28.99 -17.86
CA LEU A 271 -8.14 -27.75 -17.10
C LEU A 271 -9.55 -27.45 -16.58
N TYR A 272 -9.63 -26.78 -15.46
CA TYR A 272 -10.87 -26.24 -14.90
C TYR A 272 -10.66 -24.79 -14.52
N ALA A 273 -11.63 -23.93 -14.87
CA ALA A 273 -11.58 -22.51 -14.60
C ALA A 273 -12.84 -22.03 -13.90
N GLY A 274 -12.66 -21.17 -12.90
CA GLY A 274 -13.72 -20.37 -12.30
C GLY A 274 -13.82 -19.02 -13.01
N LEU A 275 -14.95 -18.74 -13.65
CA LEU A 275 -15.17 -17.45 -14.33
C LEU A 275 -16.07 -16.55 -13.50
N TRP A 276 -15.74 -15.26 -13.50
CA TRP A 276 -16.35 -14.27 -12.63
C TRP A 276 -16.49 -12.91 -13.31
N GLU A 277 -17.69 -12.32 -13.23
CA GLU A 277 -17.96 -10.94 -13.63
C GLU A 277 -17.91 -10.05 -12.39
N ARG A 278 -17.13 -8.98 -12.42
CA ARG A 278 -17.00 -8.02 -11.33
C ARG A 278 -16.71 -6.62 -11.82
N ILE A 279 -17.12 -5.64 -11.03
CA ILE A 279 -16.72 -4.24 -11.21
C ILE A 279 -16.78 -3.51 -9.87
N ARG A 280 -15.82 -2.62 -9.64
CA ARG A 280 -15.82 -1.71 -8.49
C ARG A 280 -16.01 -0.27 -8.94
N MET A 281 -16.73 0.47 -8.12
CA MET A 281 -16.93 1.91 -8.21
C MET A 281 -16.55 2.54 -6.87
N PRO A 282 -16.28 3.86 -6.77
CA PRO A 282 -15.94 4.48 -5.49
C PRO A 282 -16.93 4.19 -4.36
N HIS A 283 -18.23 4.11 -4.68
CA HIS A 283 -19.34 3.97 -3.73
C HIS A 283 -19.92 2.55 -3.62
N ARG A 284 -19.49 1.59 -4.44
CA ARG A 284 -20.00 0.21 -4.40
C ARG A 284 -19.13 -0.78 -5.15
N PHE A 285 -19.28 -2.04 -4.81
CA PHE A 285 -18.76 -3.19 -5.53
C PHE A 285 -19.91 -4.04 -6.06
N LEU A 286 -19.80 -4.60 -7.26
CA LEU A 286 -20.71 -5.56 -7.84
C LEU A 286 -19.97 -6.86 -8.15
N SER A 287 -20.48 -7.97 -7.63
CA SER A 287 -20.01 -9.33 -7.87
C SER A 287 -21.09 -10.15 -8.53
N GLY A 288 -20.69 -10.93 -9.54
CA GLY A 288 -21.52 -11.93 -10.20
C GLY A 288 -22.22 -11.48 -11.46
N GLY A 289 -22.43 -12.46 -12.31
CA GLY A 289 -23.12 -12.31 -13.57
C GLY A 289 -23.49 -13.65 -14.22
N PRO A 290 -24.26 -13.62 -15.32
CA PRO A 290 -24.83 -14.81 -15.94
C PRO A 290 -23.78 -15.73 -16.60
N ASN A 291 -22.61 -15.19 -16.90
CA ASN A 291 -21.50 -15.92 -17.53
C ASN A 291 -20.52 -16.50 -16.49
N GLY A 292 -20.67 -16.17 -15.21
CA GLY A 292 -19.96 -16.81 -14.09
C GLY A 292 -20.24 -18.31 -14.07
N GLY A 293 -19.26 -19.11 -13.65
CA GLY A 293 -19.41 -20.55 -13.55
C GLY A 293 -18.11 -21.32 -13.66
N ILE A 294 -18.19 -22.65 -13.50
CA ILE A 294 -17.05 -23.56 -13.68
C ILE A 294 -17.03 -24.06 -15.12
N TYR A 295 -15.90 -23.91 -15.77
CA TYR A 295 -15.65 -24.36 -17.15
C TYR A 295 -14.56 -25.42 -17.15
N LYS A 296 -14.67 -26.39 -18.06
CA LYS A 296 -13.71 -27.48 -18.23
C LYS A 296 -13.20 -27.55 -19.67
N SER A 297 -11.89 -27.69 -19.83
CA SER A 297 -11.25 -28.11 -21.07
C SER A 297 -10.71 -29.53 -20.94
N THR A 298 -10.61 -30.26 -22.07
CA THR A 298 -9.98 -31.59 -22.16
C THR A 298 -8.94 -31.69 -23.29
N ASP A 299 -8.57 -30.56 -23.88
CA ASP A 299 -7.70 -30.43 -25.04
C ASP A 299 -6.63 -29.34 -24.84
N GLY A 300 -6.25 -29.05 -23.57
CA GLY A 300 -5.23 -28.08 -23.27
C GLY A 300 -5.69 -26.63 -23.41
N GLY A 301 -7.01 -26.39 -23.30
CA GLY A 301 -7.59 -25.05 -23.37
C GLY A 301 -8.09 -24.65 -24.76
N GLU A 302 -7.95 -25.51 -25.79
CA GLU A 302 -8.42 -25.22 -27.16
C GLU A 302 -9.93 -25.01 -27.19
N SER A 303 -10.69 -25.77 -26.35
CA SER A 303 -12.13 -25.60 -26.20
C SER A 303 -12.59 -25.82 -24.78
N TRP A 304 -13.66 -25.13 -24.39
CA TRP A 304 -14.19 -25.14 -23.03
C TRP A 304 -15.68 -25.45 -23.02
N THR A 305 -16.11 -26.12 -21.95
CA THR A 305 -17.53 -26.45 -21.73
C THR A 305 -17.92 -26.04 -20.31
N ARG A 306 -19.00 -25.26 -20.19
CA ARG A 306 -19.56 -24.89 -18.88
C ARG A 306 -20.13 -26.11 -18.19
N LEU A 307 -19.76 -26.35 -16.94
CA LEU A 307 -20.29 -27.42 -16.11
C LEU A 307 -21.57 -26.95 -15.41
N THR A 308 -22.61 -27.80 -15.44
CA THR A 308 -23.91 -27.41 -14.86
C THR A 308 -24.53 -28.51 -13.98
N ASN A 309 -24.08 -29.74 -14.11
CA ASN A 309 -24.70 -30.87 -13.44
C ASN A 309 -24.35 -30.88 -11.94
N GLY A 310 -25.34 -30.55 -11.11
CA GLY A 310 -25.20 -30.43 -9.65
C GLY A 310 -24.60 -29.10 -9.18
N LEU A 311 -24.47 -28.09 -10.07
CA LEU A 311 -24.04 -26.73 -9.75
C LEU A 311 -25.22 -25.75 -9.80
N PRO A 312 -25.12 -24.59 -9.11
CA PRO A 312 -26.17 -23.59 -9.13
C PRO A 312 -26.30 -22.94 -10.52
N THR A 313 -27.48 -22.38 -10.78
CA THR A 313 -27.79 -21.71 -12.06
C THR A 313 -28.18 -20.26 -11.83
N GLY A 314 -28.03 -19.43 -12.83
CA GLY A 314 -28.27 -17.98 -12.77
C GLY A 314 -26.97 -17.20 -12.65
N ASP A 315 -27.02 -16.09 -11.95
CA ASP A 315 -25.84 -15.26 -11.74
C ASP A 315 -24.91 -15.91 -10.70
N ILE A 316 -23.68 -16.15 -11.11
CA ILE A 316 -22.61 -16.76 -10.30
C ILE A 316 -21.54 -15.72 -10.05
N GLY A 317 -21.10 -15.65 -8.79
CA GLY A 317 -20.02 -14.78 -8.36
C GLY A 317 -18.65 -15.47 -8.36
N LYS A 318 -17.79 -15.08 -7.40
CA LYS A 318 -16.42 -15.61 -7.30
C LYS A 318 -16.43 -17.13 -7.03
N ILE A 319 -15.52 -17.83 -7.69
CA ILE A 319 -15.31 -19.26 -7.54
C ILE A 319 -13.85 -19.51 -7.20
N GLY A 320 -13.63 -20.37 -6.20
CA GLY A 320 -12.33 -20.98 -5.94
C GLY A 320 -12.41 -22.49 -6.22
N LEU A 321 -11.33 -23.05 -6.75
CA LEU A 321 -11.22 -24.44 -7.20
C LEU A 321 -10.03 -25.13 -6.52
N SER A 322 -10.13 -26.43 -6.31
CA SER A 322 -8.99 -27.26 -5.95
C SER A 322 -9.15 -28.68 -6.50
N ILE A 323 -8.04 -29.26 -6.94
CA ILE A 323 -7.98 -30.61 -7.48
C ILE A 323 -7.06 -31.48 -6.60
N PHE A 324 -7.50 -32.68 -6.26
CA PHE A 324 -6.68 -33.59 -5.46
C PHE A 324 -5.56 -34.21 -6.28
N ARG A 325 -4.31 -33.89 -5.96
CA ARG A 325 -3.15 -34.27 -6.77
C ARG A 325 -2.89 -35.76 -6.94
N ARG A 326 -3.47 -36.62 -6.06
CA ARG A 326 -3.29 -38.10 -6.12
C ARG A 326 -4.44 -38.83 -6.84
N ASP A 327 -5.56 -38.17 -7.01
CA ASP A 327 -6.70 -38.61 -7.82
C ASP A 327 -7.43 -37.41 -8.39
N SER A 328 -7.08 -37.03 -9.59
CA SER A 328 -7.61 -35.84 -10.29
C SER A 328 -9.10 -35.90 -10.63
N ARG A 329 -9.79 -37.04 -10.35
CA ARG A 329 -11.25 -37.11 -10.43
C ARG A 329 -11.91 -36.35 -9.28
N ILE A 330 -11.19 -36.14 -8.18
CA ILE A 330 -11.68 -35.44 -7.01
C ILE A 330 -11.37 -33.94 -7.14
N LEU A 331 -12.41 -33.13 -7.23
CA LEU A 331 -12.36 -31.68 -7.23
C LEU A 331 -13.26 -31.13 -6.12
N THR A 332 -12.90 -29.97 -5.62
CA THR A 332 -13.75 -29.20 -4.71
C THR A 332 -13.84 -27.76 -5.22
N ALA A 333 -15.01 -27.17 -5.13
CA ALA A 333 -15.26 -25.76 -5.47
C ALA A 333 -15.94 -25.07 -4.31
N ILE A 334 -15.56 -23.79 -4.09
CA ILE A 334 -16.30 -22.86 -3.27
C ILE A 334 -16.92 -21.81 -4.20
N VAL A 335 -18.24 -21.63 -4.11
CA VAL A 335 -19.00 -20.85 -5.09
C VAL A 335 -19.78 -19.74 -4.41
N GLU A 336 -19.74 -18.54 -4.96
CA GLU A 336 -20.64 -17.45 -4.61
C GLU A 336 -21.89 -17.47 -5.48
N HIS A 337 -23.08 -17.31 -4.83
CA HIS A 337 -24.37 -17.21 -5.49
C HIS A 337 -25.30 -16.27 -4.69
N GLY A 338 -26.28 -15.64 -5.34
CA GLY A 338 -27.23 -14.72 -4.70
C GLY A 338 -28.22 -15.40 -3.74
N PHE A 339 -28.31 -16.72 -3.79
CA PHE A 339 -29.15 -17.50 -2.88
C PHE A 339 -28.26 -18.25 -1.87
N GLN A 340 -28.62 -18.15 -0.58
CA GLN A 340 -28.04 -18.94 0.49
C GLN A 340 -29.08 -19.95 0.98
N PRO A 341 -28.85 -21.26 0.81
CA PRO A 341 -29.75 -22.29 1.28
C PRO A 341 -29.89 -22.31 2.81
N ASP A 342 -31.11 -22.50 3.33
CA ASP A 342 -31.32 -22.76 4.75
C ASP A 342 -30.85 -24.16 5.13
N GLU A 343 -30.18 -24.32 6.27
CA GLU A 343 -29.62 -25.60 6.73
C GLU A 343 -30.64 -26.74 6.80
N ASP A 344 -31.89 -26.40 7.19
CA ASP A 344 -32.96 -27.38 7.38
C ASP A 344 -33.77 -27.66 6.08
N SER A 345 -33.51 -26.91 4.98
CA SER A 345 -34.35 -26.98 3.77
C SER A 345 -33.62 -27.43 2.51
N VAL A 346 -32.35 -27.85 2.62
CA VAL A 346 -31.58 -28.27 1.43
C VAL A 346 -32.09 -29.61 0.94
N ASP A 347 -32.91 -29.56 -0.10
CA ASP A 347 -33.27 -30.75 -0.87
C ASP A 347 -32.27 -30.92 -2.01
N PHE A 348 -31.29 -31.74 -1.83
CA PHE A 348 -30.22 -32.04 -2.79
C PHE A 348 -30.74 -32.57 -4.14
N ALA A 349 -32.02 -32.91 -4.24
CA ALA A 349 -32.67 -33.33 -5.47
C ALA A 349 -33.26 -32.15 -6.25
N ASP A 350 -33.40 -30.98 -5.64
CA ASP A 350 -33.94 -29.78 -6.26
C ASP A 350 -32.82 -28.77 -6.57
N MET A 351 -32.32 -28.85 -7.79
CA MET A 351 -31.21 -27.96 -8.25
C MET A 351 -31.54 -26.46 -8.20
N SER A 352 -32.83 -26.08 -8.12
CA SER A 352 -33.22 -24.66 -7.95
C SER A 352 -32.97 -24.14 -6.54
N LYS A 353 -32.64 -25.00 -5.60
CA LYS A 353 -32.28 -24.68 -4.21
C LYS A 353 -30.78 -24.72 -3.94
N LEU A 354 -29.96 -24.96 -4.95
CA LEU A 354 -28.51 -24.86 -4.84
C LEU A 354 -28.09 -23.38 -4.84
N GLY A 355 -27.07 -23.03 -4.06
CA GLY A 355 -26.66 -21.65 -3.90
C GLY A 355 -25.20 -21.52 -3.47
N THR A 356 -24.92 -20.49 -2.70
CA THR A 356 -23.59 -20.25 -2.13
C THR A 356 -23.13 -21.43 -1.27
N GLY A 357 -21.89 -21.90 -1.47
CA GLY A 357 -21.33 -22.98 -0.64
C GLY A 357 -20.27 -23.83 -1.30
N ILE A 358 -20.03 -24.99 -0.69
CA ILE A 358 -19.02 -25.96 -1.07
C ILE A 358 -19.63 -27.06 -1.95
N TYR A 359 -18.96 -27.33 -3.05
CA TYR A 359 -19.31 -28.36 -4.02
C TYR A 359 -18.14 -29.33 -4.21
N ARG A 360 -18.43 -30.59 -4.40
CA ARG A 360 -17.44 -31.64 -4.65
C ARG A 360 -17.82 -32.51 -5.83
N SER A 361 -16.86 -32.80 -6.68
CA SER A 361 -16.95 -33.84 -7.72
C SER A 361 -15.99 -35.00 -7.39
N GLU A 362 -16.39 -36.24 -7.73
CA GLU A 362 -15.55 -37.44 -7.63
C GLU A 362 -15.40 -38.17 -8.98
N ASP A 363 -15.85 -37.53 -10.06
CA ASP A 363 -15.88 -38.06 -11.40
C ASP A 363 -15.23 -37.15 -12.46
N GLY A 364 -14.33 -36.24 -12.01
CA GLY A 364 -13.64 -35.32 -12.90
C GLY A 364 -14.54 -34.21 -13.42
N GLY A 365 -15.46 -33.73 -12.59
CA GLY A 365 -16.32 -32.59 -12.88
C GLY A 365 -17.57 -32.95 -13.71
N GLN A 366 -17.86 -34.25 -13.97
CA GLN A 366 -19.05 -34.64 -14.73
C GLN A 366 -20.33 -34.41 -13.90
N SER A 367 -20.23 -34.59 -12.59
CA SER A 367 -21.31 -34.26 -11.66
C SER A 367 -20.73 -33.66 -10.37
N TRP A 368 -21.53 -32.80 -9.74
CA TRP A 368 -21.15 -32.13 -8.52
C TRP A 368 -22.18 -32.35 -7.43
N GLN A 369 -21.73 -32.50 -6.20
CA GLN A 369 -22.56 -32.60 -5.01
C GLN A 369 -22.38 -31.37 -4.16
N TYR A 370 -23.47 -30.70 -3.79
CA TYR A 370 -23.49 -29.66 -2.77
C TYR A 370 -23.24 -30.27 -1.39
N LEU A 371 -22.31 -29.74 -0.61
CA LEU A 371 -21.91 -30.31 0.68
C LEU A 371 -22.28 -29.43 1.86
N SER A 372 -22.10 -28.13 1.76
CA SER A 372 -22.40 -27.19 2.83
C SER A 372 -22.55 -25.77 2.30
N ARG A 373 -23.26 -24.92 3.05
CA ARG A 373 -23.42 -23.48 2.72
C ARG A 373 -22.22 -22.62 3.10
N PHE A 374 -21.12 -23.24 3.50
CA PHE A 374 -19.96 -22.48 3.98
C PHE A 374 -19.33 -21.69 2.86
N ASN A 375 -19.44 -20.38 2.90
CA ASN A 375 -18.65 -19.40 2.14
C ASN A 375 -18.83 -18.04 2.82
N ASN A 376 -17.87 -17.63 3.60
CA ASN A 376 -17.94 -16.39 4.36
C ASN A 376 -17.35 -15.24 3.53
N ARG A 377 -18.13 -14.17 3.30
CA ARG A 377 -17.74 -12.99 2.52
C ARG A 377 -17.20 -13.38 1.14
N PRO A 378 -18.05 -14.00 0.26
CA PRO A 378 -17.61 -14.79 -0.88
C PRO A 378 -16.75 -14.06 -1.89
N PHE A 379 -17.13 -12.85 -2.32
CA PHE A 379 -16.37 -12.13 -3.36
C PHE A 379 -14.93 -11.80 -2.92
N TYR A 380 -14.68 -11.66 -1.60
CA TYR A 380 -13.36 -11.30 -1.09
C TYR A 380 -12.49 -12.53 -0.86
N TYR A 381 -13.05 -13.58 -0.25
CA TYR A 381 -12.33 -14.81 0.02
C TYR A 381 -12.55 -15.84 -1.11
N SER A 382 -13.39 -16.81 -0.94
CA SER A 382 -13.63 -17.94 -1.86
C SER A 382 -12.35 -18.65 -2.32
N HIS A 383 -11.43 -18.93 -1.39
CA HIS A 383 -10.23 -19.72 -1.61
C HIS A 383 -10.34 -21.06 -0.89
N ILE A 384 -10.05 -22.15 -1.60
CA ILE A 384 -10.17 -23.52 -1.07
C ILE A 384 -9.01 -24.39 -1.56
N TRP A 385 -8.46 -25.21 -0.67
CA TRP A 385 -7.41 -26.17 -0.99
C TRP A 385 -7.76 -27.55 -0.48
N ILE A 386 -7.50 -28.59 -1.28
CA ILE A 386 -7.50 -29.98 -0.84
C ILE A 386 -6.10 -30.31 -0.35
N ASP A 387 -5.99 -30.91 0.85
CA ASP A 387 -4.71 -31.40 1.37
C ASP A 387 -4.04 -32.34 0.35
N PRO A 388 -2.75 -32.14 0.02
CA PRO A 388 -2.08 -32.95 -0.99
C PRO A 388 -2.01 -34.44 -0.66
N ASN A 389 -2.25 -34.83 0.60
CA ASN A 389 -2.16 -36.19 1.09
C ASN A 389 -3.51 -36.82 1.46
N GLU A 390 -4.51 -35.99 1.82
CA GLU A 390 -5.80 -36.41 2.38
C GLU A 390 -6.97 -35.75 1.66
N ALA A 391 -7.64 -36.49 0.76
CA ALA A 391 -8.73 -35.94 -0.08
C ALA A 391 -9.93 -35.43 0.72
N ALA A 392 -10.11 -35.86 1.99
CA ALA A 392 -11.17 -35.39 2.86
C ALA A 392 -10.81 -34.14 3.67
N ARG A 393 -9.53 -33.79 3.75
CA ARG A 393 -9.08 -32.58 4.43
C ARG A 393 -9.09 -31.43 3.47
N LEU A 394 -9.83 -30.38 3.83
CA LEU A 394 -9.92 -29.15 3.07
C LEU A 394 -9.51 -27.98 3.97
N TYR A 395 -8.84 -27.01 3.35
CA TYR A 395 -8.55 -25.71 3.94
C TYR A 395 -9.38 -24.65 3.22
N VAL A 396 -10.10 -23.82 3.96
CA VAL A 396 -10.81 -22.66 3.42
C VAL A 396 -10.27 -21.41 4.10
N LEU A 397 -9.76 -20.51 3.32
CA LEU A 397 -9.25 -19.22 3.78
C LEU A 397 -10.37 -18.19 3.74
N ALA A 398 -10.58 -17.55 4.88
CA ALA A 398 -11.64 -16.57 5.11
C ALA A 398 -11.17 -15.55 6.15
N GLY A 399 -12.08 -14.80 6.76
CA GLY A 399 -11.78 -13.95 7.91
C GLY A 399 -11.12 -14.71 9.08
N ASN A 400 -11.30 -16.05 9.10
CA ASN A 400 -10.55 -17.01 9.93
C ASN A 400 -10.19 -18.21 9.07
N GLY A 401 -9.06 -18.84 9.30
CA GLY A 401 -8.74 -20.11 8.69
C GLY A 401 -9.71 -21.20 9.15
N GLN A 402 -10.16 -22.04 8.24
CA GLN A 402 -11.09 -23.14 8.49
C GLN A 402 -10.54 -24.45 7.94
N ILE A 403 -10.71 -25.52 8.66
CA ILE A 403 -10.35 -26.88 8.21
C ILE A 403 -11.59 -27.76 8.25
N SER A 404 -11.79 -28.54 7.19
CA SER A 404 -12.73 -29.65 7.14
C SER A 404 -11.96 -30.97 7.14
N GLU A 405 -12.41 -31.94 7.90
CA GLU A 405 -11.88 -33.33 7.91
C GLU A 405 -12.87 -34.34 7.26
N ASP A 406 -14.00 -33.84 6.75
CA ASP A 406 -15.10 -34.63 6.19
C ASP A 406 -15.48 -34.26 4.77
N ALA A 407 -14.48 -33.82 4.02
CA ALA A 407 -14.58 -33.41 2.60
C ALA A 407 -15.44 -32.16 2.33
N GLY A 408 -15.61 -31.27 3.31
CA GLY A 408 -16.33 -30.01 3.14
C GLY A 408 -17.76 -30.01 3.65
N ARG A 409 -18.19 -31.05 4.41
CA ARG A 409 -19.52 -31.07 5.02
C ARG A 409 -19.58 -30.20 6.27
N THR A 410 -18.54 -30.27 7.08
CA THR A 410 -18.40 -29.40 8.27
C THR A 410 -17.03 -28.75 8.32
N PHE A 411 -16.99 -27.58 8.91
CA PHE A 411 -15.77 -26.80 9.08
C PHE A 411 -15.55 -26.45 10.54
N ALA A 412 -14.31 -26.59 10.99
CA ALA A 412 -13.87 -26.12 12.29
C ALA A 412 -12.91 -24.94 12.11
N ARG A 413 -13.03 -23.94 12.98
CA ARG A 413 -12.08 -22.85 13.03
C ARG A 413 -10.69 -23.41 13.35
N SER A 414 -9.71 -22.96 12.60
CA SER A 414 -8.31 -23.36 12.70
C SER A 414 -7.41 -22.12 12.60
N MET A 415 -6.09 -22.31 12.70
CA MET A 415 -5.11 -21.24 12.61
C MET A 415 -5.36 -20.16 13.66
N GLU A 416 -5.67 -20.58 14.88
CA GLU A 416 -5.92 -19.67 15.99
C GLU A 416 -4.62 -19.01 16.47
N GLY A 417 -4.73 -17.79 17.00
CA GLY A 417 -3.60 -17.03 17.53
C GLY A 417 -2.83 -16.20 16.50
N ILE A 418 -3.13 -16.35 15.20
CA ILE A 418 -2.64 -15.46 14.15
C ILE A 418 -3.77 -14.55 13.64
N ALA A 419 -3.40 -13.49 12.93
CA ALA A 419 -4.37 -12.52 12.41
C ALA A 419 -5.31 -13.17 11.40
N GLY A 420 -6.48 -12.57 11.18
CA GLY A 420 -7.46 -13.01 10.20
C GLY A 420 -7.20 -12.51 8.79
N ASP A 421 -8.20 -12.68 7.92
CA ASP A 421 -8.20 -12.26 6.51
C ASP A 421 -7.12 -12.96 5.69
N PHE A 422 -7.32 -14.29 5.52
CA PHE A 422 -6.37 -15.18 4.88
C PHE A 422 -6.56 -15.22 3.36
N HIS A 423 -5.42 -15.26 2.61
CA HIS A 423 -5.44 -15.27 1.14
C HIS A 423 -4.55 -16.36 0.53
N ALA A 424 -3.44 -16.72 1.15
CA ALA A 424 -2.43 -17.63 0.59
C ALA A 424 -2.20 -18.86 1.46
N LEU A 425 -2.00 -20.01 0.83
CA LEU A 425 -1.68 -21.27 1.50
C LEU A 425 -0.85 -22.18 0.61
N TRP A 426 0.31 -22.59 1.10
CA TRP A 426 1.07 -23.68 0.52
C TRP A 426 1.25 -24.79 1.53
N VAL A 427 0.75 -26.01 1.22
CA VAL A 427 0.86 -27.20 2.06
C VAL A 427 1.94 -28.12 1.51
N ASP A 428 2.90 -28.49 2.36
CA ASP A 428 3.98 -29.39 1.97
C ASP A 428 3.47 -30.77 1.54
N PRO A 429 3.66 -31.16 0.24
CA PRO A 429 3.19 -32.44 -0.26
C PRO A 429 3.90 -33.66 0.35
N ALA A 430 5.04 -33.44 1.02
CA ALA A 430 5.73 -34.50 1.76
C ALA A 430 5.26 -34.63 3.22
N ASN A 431 4.68 -33.54 3.80
CA ASN A 431 4.27 -33.50 5.19
C ASN A 431 3.21 -32.41 5.44
N SER A 432 1.93 -32.75 5.39
CA SER A 432 0.80 -31.81 5.61
C SER A 432 0.80 -31.11 6.98
N ARG A 433 1.64 -31.53 7.93
CA ARG A 433 1.83 -30.78 9.18
C ARG A 433 2.66 -29.51 9.01
N ARG A 434 3.41 -29.39 7.94
CA ARG A 434 4.13 -28.18 7.55
C ARG A 434 3.35 -27.47 6.46
N PHE A 435 2.98 -26.22 6.71
CA PHE A 435 2.43 -25.34 5.68
C PHE A 435 2.79 -23.89 5.96
N TYR A 436 2.82 -23.12 4.88
CA TYR A 436 2.92 -21.68 4.92
C TYR A 436 1.55 -21.07 4.69
N VAL A 437 1.27 -19.96 5.36
CA VAL A 437 -0.01 -19.24 5.23
C VAL A 437 0.22 -17.74 5.22
N GLY A 438 -0.51 -17.04 4.34
CA GLY A 438 -0.48 -15.57 4.19
C GLY A 438 -1.84 -14.95 4.47
N ASN A 439 -1.82 -13.76 5.08
CA ASN A 439 -3.01 -12.98 5.38
C ASN A 439 -2.73 -11.48 5.26
N ASP A 440 -3.70 -10.62 5.63
CA ASP A 440 -3.56 -9.16 5.59
C ASP A 440 -2.48 -8.60 6.54
N LYS A 441 -1.89 -9.43 7.40
CA LYS A 441 -0.89 -9.03 8.41
C LYS A 441 0.41 -9.80 8.32
N GLY A 442 0.64 -10.50 7.21
CA GLY A 442 1.92 -11.13 6.91
C GLY A 442 1.87 -12.59 6.57
N ALA A 443 3.04 -13.20 6.53
CA ALA A 443 3.23 -14.62 6.27
C ALA A 443 3.68 -15.37 7.52
N TYR A 444 3.24 -16.62 7.61
CA TYR A 444 3.50 -17.50 8.76
C TYR A 444 3.87 -18.90 8.30
N VAL A 445 4.55 -19.64 9.16
CA VAL A 445 4.81 -21.05 8.96
C VAL A 445 4.40 -21.86 10.20
N THR A 446 3.83 -23.04 9.97
CA THR A 446 3.61 -24.05 11.00
C THR A 446 4.36 -25.33 10.67
N TYR A 447 4.74 -26.09 11.70
CA TYR A 447 5.37 -27.40 11.60
C TYR A 447 4.59 -28.49 12.33
N ASP A 448 3.46 -28.15 12.92
CA ASP A 448 2.63 -29.00 13.76
C ASP A 448 1.17 -29.11 13.32
N GLY A 449 0.88 -28.71 12.08
CA GLY A 449 -0.45 -28.81 11.49
C GLY A 449 -1.37 -27.66 11.88
N GLY A 450 -0.81 -26.49 12.24
CA GLY A 450 -1.57 -25.29 12.57
C GLY A 450 -1.87 -25.14 14.07
N GLU A 451 -1.21 -25.91 14.94
CA GLU A 451 -1.31 -25.72 16.39
C GLU A 451 -0.50 -24.50 16.86
N THR A 452 0.70 -24.29 16.25
CA THR A 452 1.53 -23.12 16.51
C THR A 452 2.08 -22.54 15.23
N PHE A 453 2.38 -21.23 15.24
CA PHE A 453 2.87 -20.50 14.10
C PHE A 453 4.10 -19.65 14.44
N VAL A 454 5.00 -19.54 13.47
CA VAL A 454 6.08 -18.54 13.46
C VAL A 454 5.75 -17.49 12.43
N MET A 455 5.63 -16.24 12.86
CA MET A 455 5.44 -15.10 11.97
C MET A 455 6.78 -14.69 11.35
N PHE A 456 6.78 -14.32 10.08
CA PHE A 456 7.91 -13.66 9.44
C PHE A 456 7.82 -12.15 9.64
N ASP A 457 8.49 -11.66 10.67
CA ASP A 457 8.47 -10.27 11.13
C ASP A 457 9.63 -9.42 10.56
N ASN A 458 10.17 -9.85 9.43
CA ASN A 458 11.37 -9.29 8.81
C ASN A 458 11.21 -8.97 7.31
N MET A 459 9.98 -8.74 6.87
CA MET A 459 9.63 -8.16 5.57
C MET A 459 8.95 -6.80 5.79
N ASP A 460 9.50 -5.76 5.19
CA ASP A 460 8.98 -4.39 5.31
C ASP A 460 7.89 -4.10 4.27
N ILE A 461 6.81 -4.87 4.29
CA ILE A 461 5.70 -4.81 3.34
C ILE A 461 4.48 -4.03 3.87
N GLY A 462 4.69 -3.10 4.79
CA GLY A 462 3.62 -2.28 5.37
C GLY A 462 2.99 -1.30 4.38
N GLN A 463 1.64 -1.23 4.40
CA GLN A 463 0.81 -0.45 3.48
C GLN A 463 0.34 0.85 4.16
N PHE A 464 1.19 1.88 4.20
CA PHE A 464 0.85 3.18 4.77
C PHE A 464 -0.04 4.01 3.85
N TYR A 465 -0.98 4.76 4.46
CA TYR A 465 -1.84 5.73 3.77
C TYR A 465 -1.40 7.17 3.99
N ALA A 466 -0.89 7.48 5.18
CA ALA A 466 -0.48 8.83 5.54
C ALA A 466 0.69 8.80 6.51
N VAL A 467 1.45 9.89 6.59
CA VAL A 467 2.57 10.05 7.52
C VAL A 467 2.56 11.44 8.14
N THR A 468 2.98 11.51 9.40
CA THR A 468 3.31 12.76 10.09
C THR A 468 4.55 12.59 10.95
N ALA A 469 5.13 13.70 11.41
CA ALA A 469 6.32 13.68 12.25
C ALA A 469 6.19 14.64 13.43
N ASP A 470 6.86 14.31 14.53
CA ASP A 470 6.96 15.19 15.70
C ASP A 470 8.26 16.01 15.73
N ASN A 471 8.42 16.83 16.75
CA ASN A 471 9.58 17.70 16.92
C ASN A 471 10.64 17.17 17.89
N ARG A 472 10.59 15.89 18.31
CA ARG A 472 11.66 15.28 19.14
C ARG A 472 13.00 15.28 18.44
N ASP A 473 14.05 14.90 19.14
CA ASP A 473 15.41 14.78 18.57
C ASP A 473 16.06 13.46 19.05
N PRO A 474 16.16 12.43 18.18
CA PRO A 474 15.62 12.40 16.82
C PRO A 474 14.09 12.49 16.83
N TYR A 475 13.53 13.04 15.73
CA TYR A 475 12.08 13.08 15.56
C TYR A 475 11.49 11.68 15.37
N TRP A 476 10.20 11.55 15.66
CA TRP A 476 9.47 10.33 15.37
C TRP A 476 8.52 10.55 14.21
N VAL A 477 8.24 9.46 13.52
CA VAL A 477 7.28 9.36 12.42
C VAL A 477 6.10 8.54 12.87
N TYR A 478 4.90 8.92 12.38
CA TYR A 478 3.65 8.28 12.71
C TYR A 478 2.85 8.10 11.43
N GLY A 479 2.07 7.02 11.35
CA GLY A 479 1.21 6.77 10.22
C GLY A 479 0.19 5.69 10.48
N GLY A 480 -0.80 5.61 9.61
CA GLY A 480 -1.80 4.57 9.60
C GLY A 480 -1.59 3.62 8.43
N LEU A 481 -1.89 2.34 8.65
CA LEU A 481 -1.70 1.25 7.69
C LEU A 481 -3.00 0.50 7.49
N GLN A 482 -3.19 0.05 6.28
CA GLN A 482 -4.25 -0.89 5.97
C GLN A 482 -4.11 -2.13 6.85
N ASP A 483 -5.23 -2.60 7.43
CA ASP A 483 -5.39 -3.78 8.27
C ASP A 483 -4.53 -3.80 9.56
N ASN A 484 -3.50 -2.94 9.66
CA ASN A 484 -2.49 -2.99 10.71
C ASN A 484 -2.56 -1.85 11.72
N GLY A 485 -3.49 -0.88 11.57
CA GLY A 485 -3.73 0.20 12.52
C GLY A 485 -2.73 1.34 12.42
N ASN A 486 -2.62 2.14 13.48
CA ASN A 486 -1.75 3.31 13.53
C ASN A 486 -0.49 3.02 14.34
N TRP A 487 0.65 3.40 13.80
CA TRP A 487 1.97 3.12 14.36
C TRP A 487 2.81 4.39 14.47
N GLY A 488 3.82 4.33 15.36
CA GLY A 488 4.84 5.36 15.46
C GLY A 488 6.20 4.78 15.83
N GLY A 489 7.25 5.36 15.26
CA GLY A 489 8.62 4.94 15.49
C GLY A 489 9.61 6.07 15.21
N PRO A 490 10.87 5.95 15.68
CA PRO A 490 11.88 7.00 15.54
C PRO A 490 12.42 7.06 14.11
N SER A 491 12.66 8.27 13.60
CA SER A 491 13.36 8.48 12.33
C SER A 491 14.79 7.97 12.36
N ASN A 492 15.40 7.93 13.54
CA ASN A 492 16.76 7.48 13.80
C ASN A 492 16.87 6.90 15.22
N SER A 493 17.87 6.08 15.47
CA SER A 493 18.05 5.40 16.75
C SER A 493 19.47 5.54 17.27
N ARG A 494 19.61 5.57 18.61
CA ARG A 494 20.90 5.45 19.27
C ARG A 494 21.38 3.99 19.40
N ASP A 495 20.56 3.03 18.98
CA ASP A 495 20.94 1.63 18.95
C ASP A 495 22.04 1.43 17.90
N TYR A 496 23.05 0.63 18.25
CA TYR A 496 24.16 0.31 17.35
C TYR A 496 23.73 -0.32 16.02
N ASN A 497 22.57 -0.98 16.01
CA ASN A 497 22.00 -1.63 14.83
C ASN A 497 21.01 -0.74 14.05
N GLY A 498 20.85 0.52 14.42
CA GLY A 498 19.89 1.44 13.76
C GLY A 498 18.47 1.34 14.31
N VAL A 499 17.48 1.65 13.48
CA VAL A 499 16.06 1.50 13.82
C VAL A 499 15.69 0.02 13.70
N LEU A 500 15.07 -0.51 14.75
CA LEU A 500 14.66 -1.91 14.87
C LEU A 500 13.15 -2.00 15.06
N ASN A 501 12.56 -3.18 14.83
CA ASN A 501 11.14 -3.47 15.08
C ASN A 501 10.70 -3.06 16.50
N ASP A 502 11.53 -3.32 17.51
CA ASP A 502 11.24 -2.97 18.90
C ASP A 502 11.10 -1.46 19.19
N HIS A 503 11.49 -0.61 18.25
CA HIS A 503 11.34 0.83 18.36
C HIS A 503 9.97 1.32 17.88
N TRP A 504 9.21 0.47 17.18
CA TRP A 504 7.90 0.78 16.64
C TRP A 504 6.78 0.36 17.57
N PHE A 505 5.74 1.17 17.67
CA PHE A 505 4.62 0.95 18.57
C PHE A 505 3.30 1.16 17.85
N LYS A 506 2.38 0.23 18.10
CA LYS A 506 0.98 0.35 17.67
C LYS A 506 0.18 1.16 18.67
N PHE A 507 -0.56 2.15 18.18
CA PHE A 507 -1.42 3.00 18.97
C PHE A 507 -2.90 2.65 18.86
N HIS A 508 -3.36 2.29 17.66
CA HIS A 508 -4.75 2.01 17.37
C HIS A 508 -4.86 0.76 16.46
N SER A 509 -6.01 0.10 16.48
CA SER A 509 -6.30 -1.09 15.66
C SER A 509 -7.31 -0.74 14.57
N GLY A 510 -7.57 -1.69 13.67
CA GLY A 510 -8.41 -1.53 12.47
C GLY A 510 -7.56 -1.11 11.27
N ASP A 511 -8.19 -0.68 10.20
CA ASP A 511 -7.50 0.05 9.13
C ASP A 511 -7.12 1.42 9.66
N GLY A 512 -5.82 1.69 9.81
CA GLY A 512 -5.33 2.98 10.23
C GLY A 512 -5.12 3.88 9.02
N PHE A 513 -5.45 5.17 9.18
CA PHE A 513 -5.23 6.16 8.12
C PHE A 513 -4.42 7.33 8.64
N HIS A 514 -5.07 8.37 9.09
CA HIS A 514 -4.39 9.55 9.56
C HIS A 514 -3.93 9.41 11.02
N THR A 515 -2.70 9.83 11.26
CA THR A 515 -2.16 10.00 12.60
C THR A 515 -1.55 11.39 12.66
N THR A 516 -1.91 12.20 13.65
CA THR A 516 -1.29 13.51 13.85
C THR A 516 -0.86 13.70 15.29
N VAL A 517 0.16 14.53 15.52
CA VAL A 517 0.79 14.72 16.81
C VAL A 517 0.82 16.20 17.15
N ASP A 518 0.47 16.57 18.40
CA ASP A 518 0.58 17.95 18.83
C ASP A 518 2.06 18.39 18.75
N PRO A 519 2.40 19.39 17.92
CA PRO A 519 3.78 19.81 17.70
C PRO A 519 4.45 20.38 18.94
N ASN A 520 3.67 20.79 19.95
CA ASN A 520 4.14 21.33 21.22
C ASN A 520 4.14 20.28 22.34
N ASP A 521 3.44 19.16 22.17
CA ASP A 521 3.34 18.07 23.15
C ASP A 521 3.25 16.71 22.43
N TRP A 522 4.40 16.13 22.10
CA TRP A 522 4.50 14.85 21.41
C TRP A 522 3.79 13.67 22.11
N ARG A 523 3.35 13.85 23.36
CA ARG A 523 2.57 12.83 24.07
C ARG A 523 1.13 12.79 23.60
N THR A 524 0.60 13.91 23.13
CA THR A 524 -0.76 14.00 22.61
C THR A 524 -0.78 13.59 21.14
N VAL A 525 -1.33 12.41 20.87
CA VAL A 525 -1.45 11.82 19.52
C VAL A 525 -2.93 11.63 19.19
N TYR A 526 -3.28 11.93 17.96
CA TYR A 526 -4.60 11.71 17.39
C TYR A 526 -4.48 10.64 16.30
N THR A 527 -5.35 9.64 16.35
CA THR A 527 -5.38 8.56 15.37
C THR A 527 -6.77 8.42 14.80
N GLU A 528 -6.84 8.24 13.50
CA GLU A 528 -8.08 7.93 12.81
C GLU A 528 -8.00 6.53 12.23
N SER A 529 -9.10 5.78 12.30
CA SER A 529 -9.30 4.52 11.62
C SER A 529 -10.66 4.50 10.92
N GLN A 530 -10.91 3.47 10.15
CA GLN A 530 -12.02 3.38 9.20
C GLN A 530 -13.36 3.94 9.73
N GLY A 531 -14.02 4.72 8.86
CA GLY A 531 -15.34 5.28 9.14
C GLY A 531 -15.33 6.44 10.12
N GLY A 532 -14.19 7.17 10.20
CA GLY A 532 -14.05 8.36 11.05
C GLY A 532 -13.90 8.06 12.53
N ASN A 533 -13.45 6.85 12.90
CA ASN A 533 -13.20 6.51 14.30
C ASN A 533 -11.94 7.24 14.79
N LEU A 534 -12.17 8.46 15.28
CA LEU A 534 -11.14 9.38 15.72
C LEU A 534 -10.89 9.24 17.23
N ARG A 535 -9.62 9.12 17.61
CA ARG A 535 -9.20 8.99 19.02
C ARG A 535 -8.07 9.93 19.35
N ARG A 536 -8.06 10.41 20.61
CA ARG A 536 -6.96 11.10 21.24
C ARG A 536 -6.31 10.18 22.29
N LEU A 537 -5.00 10.06 22.28
CA LEU A 537 -4.26 9.18 23.16
C LEU A 537 -2.95 9.81 23.67
N ASP A 538 -2.41 9.26 24.76
CA ASP A 538 -1.08 9.59 25.28
C ASP A 538 -0.07 8.56 24.78
N ALA A 539 0.93 9.02 24.01
CA ALA A 539 1.96 8.16 23.40
C ALA A 539 2.82 7.40 24.42
N VAL A 540 2.92 7.87 25.67
CA VAL A 540 3.71 7.20 26.72
C VAL A 540 2.96 6.00 27.28
N PHE A 541 1.67 6.19 27.59
CA PHE A 541 0.86 5.13 28.19
C PHE A 541 0.35 4.12 27.17
N ARG A 542 0.32 4.48 25.88
CA ARG A 542 -0.08 3.57 24.78
C ARG A 542 -1.42 2.88 25.01
N GLN A 543 -2.33 3.57 25.69
CA GLN A 543 -3.70 3.09 25.87
C GLN A 543 -4.52 3.38 24.61
N GLN A 544 -5.62 2.67 24.42
CA GLN A 544 -6.50 2.82 23.25
C GLN A 544 -7.05 4.24 23.03
N GLY A 545 -6.80 5.15 23.96
CA GLY A 545 -7.21 6.52 23.87
C GLY A 545 -8.72 6.73 24.06
N GLU A 546 -9.11 7.96 24.08
CA GLU A 546 -10.49 8.43 24.22
C GLU A 546 -11.08 8.70 22.83
N SER A 547 -12.30 8.23 22.56
CA SER A 547 -13.00 8.56 21.33
C SER A 547 -13.42 10.03 21.35
N ILE A 548 -13.01 10.75 20.32
CA ILE A 548 -13.35 12.17 20.14
C ILE A 548 -14.07 12.41 18.79
N THR A 549 -14.59 11.35 18.15
CA THR A 549 -15.37 11.47 16.92
C THR A 549 -16.57 12.40 17.13
N PRO A 550 -16.80 13.41 16.26
CA PRO A 550 -17.97 14.27 16.35
C PRO A 550 -19.28 13.47 16.35
N ASN A 551 -20.13 13.74 17.31
CA ASN A 551 -21.43 13.09 17.46
C ASN A 551 -22.50 14.09 17.98
N PRO A 552 -23.79 13.74 18.01
CA PRO A 552 -24.83 14.68 18.42
C PRO A 552 -24.66 15.29 19.81
N GLU A 553 -23.97 14.62 20.72
CA GLU A 553 -23.76 15.11 22.09
C GLU A 553 -22.60 16.11 22.16
N THR A 554 -21.59 15.93 21.35
CA THR A 554 -20.36 16.76 21.33
C THR A 554 -20.42 17.94 20.36
N VAL A 555 -21.35 17.93 19.38
CA VAL A 555 -21.50 19.01 18.40
C VAL A 555 -22.44 20.11 18.92
N LEU A 556 -21.84 21.24 19.33
CA LEU A 556 -22.51 22.32 20.03
C LEU A 556 -23.56 23.09 19.21
N ASN A 557 -23.37 23.19 17.90
CA ASN A 557 -24.28 23.94 17.01
C ASN A 557 -25.21 23.03 16.17
N LEU A 558 -25.35 21.76 16.52
CA LEU A 558 -26.10 20.78 15.74
C LEU A 558 -27.52 21.27 15.44
N ALA A 559 -28.28 21.59 16.45
CA ALA A 559 -29.67 22.03 16.32
C ALA A 559 -29.86 23.34 15.52
N ALA A 560 -28.83 24.19 15.48
CA ALA A 560 -28.85 25.42 14.69
C ALA A 560 -28.53 25.20 13.20
N VAL A 561 -27.64 24.25 12.90
CA VAL A 561 -27.19 23.96 11.53
C VAL A 561 -28.02 22.86 10.89
N LEU A 562 -28.36 21.83 11.65
CA LEU A 562 -29.09 20.64 11.20
C LEU A 562 -30.28 20.35 12.13
N PRO A 563 -31.37 21.15 12.08
CA PRO A 563 -32.50 21.01 13.01
C PRO A 563 -33.26 19.68 12.86
N ASN A 564 -33.11 19.02 11.72
CA ASN A 564 -33.76 17.74 11.40
C ASN A 564 -32.73 16.60 11.29
N TYR A 565 -31.64 16.65 12.06
CA TYR A 565 -30.63 15.58 12.05
C TYR A 565 -31.28 14.23 12.37
N ALA A 566 -31.10 13.27 11.47
CA ALA A 566 -31.77 11.97 11.55
C ALA A 566 -30.98 10.90 12.33
N GLY A 567 -29.71 11.20 12.72
CA GLY A 567 -28.82 10.20 13.32
C GLY A 567 -27.98 9.44 12.30
N ALA A 568 -27.46 8.30 12.73
CA ALA A 568 -26.63 7.44 11.89
C ALA A 568 -27.40 6.25 11.30
N ASP A 569 -28.70 6.12 11.57
CA ASP A 569 -29.53 5.04 11.06
C ASP A 569 -29.90 5.26 9.58
N ASP A 570 -29.52 4.30 8.73
CA ASP A 570 -29.73 4.32 7.28
C ASP A 570 -31.21 4.36 6.86
N GLU A 571 -32.14 4.14 7.80
CA GLU A 571 -33.59 4.09 7.56
C GLU A 571 -34.30 5.43 7.84
N LEU A 572 -33.59 6.44 8.37
CA LEU A 572 -34.19 7.72 8.72
C LEU A 572 -34.01 8.75 7.62
N GLU A 573 -35.09 9.43 7.24
CA GLU A 573 -35.04 10.54 6.31
C GLU A 573 -34.55 11.82 7.03
N GLY A 574 -33.38 12.33 6.61
CA GLY A 574 -32.80 13.58 7.11
C GLY A 574 -31.28 13.67 6.95
N PRO A 575 -30.69 14.83 7.27
CA PRO A 575 -29.25 14.98 7.21
C PRO A 575 -28.55 14.08 8.26
N THR A 576 -27.48 13.41 7.83
CA THR A 576 -26.66 12.53 8.67
C THR A 576 -25.19 12.91 8.58
N PHE A 577 -24.38 12.48 9.54
CA PHE A 577 -22.91 12.56 9.44
C PHE A 577 -22.43 11.34 8.66
N ARG A 578 -21.68 11.59 7.59
CA ARG A 578 -20.97 10.56 6.80
C ARG A 578 -19.49 10.77 6.96
N PHE A 579 -18.76 9.73 7.35
CA PHE A 579 -17.31 9.70 7.45
C PHE A 579 -16.78 8.68 6.45
N ASN A 580 -15.80 9.08 5.66
CA ASN A 580 -15.13 8.17 4.73
C ASN A 580 -14.41 7.05 5.47
N TRP A 581 -14.06 6.03 4.76
CA TRP A 581 -13.13 5.00 5.24
C TRP A 581 -11.83 5.66 5.75
N SER A 582 -11.27 6.60 4.97
CA SER A 582 -10.15 7.47 5.36
C SER A 582 -10.64 8.90 5.55
N SER A 583 -10.98 9.28 6.78
CA SER A 583 -11.45 10.64 7.12
C SER A 583 -10.28 11.54 7.53
N PRO A 584 -10.08 12.70 6.86
CA PRO A 584 -8.92 13.53 7.09
C PRO A 584 -9.00 14.30 8.41
N ILE A 585 -7.88 14.34 9.13
CA ILE A 585 -7.69 15.16 10.33
C ILE A 585 -6.41 15.98 10.18
N ILE A 586 -6.48 17.27 10.53
CA ILE A 586 -5.31 18.13 10.70
C ILE A 586 -5.39 18.92 11.99
N LEU A 587 -4.22 19.25 12.54
CA LEU A 587 -4.09 20.30 13.57
C LEU A 587 -3.85 21.64 12.89
N SER A 588 -4.46 22.70 13.41
CA SER A 588 -4.22 24.05 12.92
C SER A 588 -2.75 24.44 13.12
N PRO A 589 -2.07 24.95 12.10
CA PRO A 589 -0.69 25.44 12.24
C PRO A 589 -0.59 26.67 13.16
N HIS A 590 -1.73 27.29 13.50
CA HIS A 590 -1.80 28.50 14.32
C HIS A 590 -2.09 28.22 15.80
N ASP A 591 -2.78 27.12 16.10
CA ASP A 591 -3.11 26.67 17.46
C ASP A 591 -3.28 25.16 17.51
N SER A 592 -2.38 24.45 18.15
CA SER A 592 -2.37 22.99 18.21
C SER A 592 -3.55 22.35 18.98
N LYS A 593 -4.37 23.15 19.66
CA LYS A 593 -5.63 22.70 20.26
C LYS A 593 -6.79 22.69 19.26
N THR A 594 -6.62 23.41 18.16
CA THR A 594 -7.62 23.49 17.10
C THR A 594 -7.43 22.33 16.14
N ILE A 595 -8.49 21.54 15.97
CA ILE A 595 -8.55 20.39 15.09
C ILE A 595 -9.58 20.66 14.01
N TRP A 596 -9.24 20.34 12.76
CA TRP A 596 -10.16 20.19 11.66
C TRP A 596 -10.33 18.72 11.32
N PHE A 597 -11.58 18.25 11.18
CA PHE A 597 -11.90 16.87 10.87
C PHE A 597 -12.97 16.79 9.79
N GLY A 598 -12.74 15.97 8.76
CA GLY A 598 -13.57 15.88 7.58
C GLY A 598 -14.56 14.73 7.63
N GLY A 599 -15.79 15.03 7.27
CA GLY A 599 -16.86 14.13 6.88
C GLY A 599 -17.56 14.74 5.67
N ASN A 600 -18.87 14.52 5.48
CA ASN A 600 -19.63 15.34 4.55
C ASN A 600 -19.71 16.82 4.99
N TYR A 601 -19.57 17.07 6.28
CA TYR A 601 -19.36 18.40 6.88
C TYR A 601 -17.89 18.51 7.35
N LEU A 602 -17.39 19.74 7.41
CA LEU A 602 -16.14 20.01 8.11
C LEU A 602 -16.42 20.34 9.57
N PHE A 603 -15.83 19.58 10.47
CA PHE A 603 -15.93 19.80 11.92
C PHE A 603 -14.69 20.54 12.41
N ARG A 604 -14.91 21.48 13.36
CA ARG A 604 -13.85 22.21 14.03
C ARG A 604 -13.97 22.07 15.54
N SER A 605 -12.91 21.64 16.19
CA SER A 605 -12.72 21.70 17.64
C SER A 605 -11.67 22.77 17.99
N THR A 606 -11.79 23.41 19.16
CA THR A 606 -10.78 24.33 19.71
C THR A 606 -10.27 23.89 21.08
N ASP A 607 -10.65 22.70 21.50
CA ASP A 607 -10.40 22.13 22.83
C ASP A 607 -9.86 20.69 22.76
N ARG A 608 -9.13 20.36 21.67
CA ARG A 608 -8.52 19.04 21.46
C ARG A 608 -9.53 17.91 21.25
N GLY A 609 -10.71 18.24 20.70
CA GLY A 609 -11.74 17.27 20.36
C GLY A 609 -12.77 17.00 21.46
N GLU A 610 -12.76 17.74 22.59
CA GLU A 610 -13.79 17.60 23.61
C GLU A 610 -15.16 18.04 23.10
N THR A 611 -15.18 19.16 22.34
CA THR A 611 -16.38 19.66 21.71
C THR A 611 -16.12 20.07 20.27
N TRP A 612 -17.18 20.06 19.46
CA TRP A 612 -17.11 20.31 18.03
C TRP A 612 -18.13 21.37 17.58
N MET A 613 -17.80 22.04 16.49
CA MET A 613 -18.68 22.91 15.73
C MET A 613 -18.72 22.43 14.29
N ILE A 614 -19.89 22.30 13.69
CA ILE A 614 -20.02 22.18 12.22
C ILE A 614 -19.61 23.53 11.63
N ALA A 615 -18.56 23.53 10.82
CA ALA A 615 -17.95 24.71 10.25
C ALA A 615 -18.17 24.82 8.72
N SER A 616 -19.11 24.05 8.16
CA SER A 616 -19.42 24.07 6.73
C SER A 616 -20.88 23.65 6.45
N PRO A 617 -21.45 23.96 5.28
CA PRO A 617 -22.53 23.15 4.72
C PRO A 617 -22.00 21.74 4.38
N ASP A 618 -22.87 20.85 3.84
CA ASP A 618 -22.38 19.62 3.17
C ASP A 618 -21.48 20.05 1.98
N LEU A 619 -20.21 19.63 2.01
CA LEU A 619 -19.19 20.07 1.03
C LEU A 619 -19.17 19.20 -0.22
N SER A 620 -19.88 18.06 -0.17
CA SER A 620 -19.98 17.09 -1.26
C SER A 620 -21.05 17.50 -2.29
N ASN A 621 -21.19 16.72 -3.34
CA ASN A 621 -22.30 16.82 -4.28
C ASN A 621 -23.61 16.26 -3.70
N ALA A 622 -23.54 15.51 -2.61
CA ALA A 622 -24.65 14.85 -1.92
C ALA A 622 -25.53 14.02 -2.88
N ASP A 623 -24.94 13.37 -3.88
CA ASP A 623 -25.66 12.55 -4.86
C ASP A 623 -26.23 11.30 -4.17
N THR A 624 -27.56 11.28 -4.02
CA THR A 624 -28.26 10.19 -3.35
C THR A 624 -28.12 8.84 -4.05
N ALA A 625 -27.79 8.82 -5.35
CA ALA A 625 -27.51 7.58 -6.08
C ALA A 625 -26.19 6.94 -5.64
N HIS A 626 -25.25 7.72 -5.12
CA HIS A 626 -23.93 7.28 -4.68
C HIS A 626 -23.82 7.13 -3.15
N ILE A 627 -24.78 7.63 -2.41
CA ILE A 627 -24.83 7.50 -0.93
C ILE A 627 -25.54 6.19 -0.51
N ASN A 628 -25.81 5.29 -1.43
CA ASN A 628 -26.58 4.07 -1.16
C ASN A 628 -25.67 2.97 -0.58
N PRO A 629 -25.98 2.39 0.60
CA PRO A 629 -25.21 1.34 1.23
C PRO A 629 -25.32 -0.04 0.57
N GLN A 630 -25.90 -0.16 -0.63
CA GLN A 630 -25.99 -1.42 -1.36
C GLN A 630 -24.72 -1.69 -2.16
N SER A 631 -23.83 -2.49 -1.58
CA SER A 631 -22.59 -2.96 -2.19
C SER A 631 -22.45 -4.46 -2.02
N GLY A 632 -21.62 -5.12 -2.86
CA GLY A 632 -21.28 -6.54 -2.81
C GLY A 632 -21.89 -7.39 -3.93
N GLY A 633 -22.85 -6.86 -4.71
CA GLY A 633 -23.50 -7.62 -5.78
C GLY A 633 -24.40 -8.74 -5.26
N LEU A 634 -24.05 -10.01 -5.53
CA LEU A 634 -24.83 -11.18 -5.10
C LEU A 634 -24.86 -11.34 -3.58
N THR A 635 -23.78 -10.99 -2.91
CA THR A 635 -23.66 -11.03 -1.45
C THR A 635 -23.41 -9.63 -0.93
N ARG A 636 -24.32 -9.11 -0.10
CA ARG A 636 -24.17 -7.76 0.47
C ARG A 636 -22.86 -7.65 1.27
N ASP A 637 -22.09 -6.61 0.96
CA ASP A 637 -20.88 -6.23 1.71
C ASP A 637 -20.75 -4.71 1.75
N VAL A 638 -20.89 -4.14 2.93
CA VAL A 638 -20.74 -2.72 3.22
C VAL A 638 -19.85 -2.56 4.43
N THR A 639 -18.68 -1.92 4.24
CA THR A 639 -17.61 -1.88 5.26
C THR A 639 -17.10 -0.47 5.53
N SER A 640 -17.90 0.59 5.30
CA SER A 640 -17.48 2.00 5.26
C SER A 640 -16.48 2.37 4.16
N ALA A 641 -15.85 1.41 3.50
CA ALA A 641 -15.03 1.64 2.30
C ALA A 641 -15.87 2.14 1.11
N GLU A 642 -17.17 1.93 1.15
CA GLU A 642 -18.16 2.38 0.19
C GLU A 642 -18.82 3.71 0.57
N THR A 643 -18.49 4.30 1.73
CA THR A 643 -18.96 5.63 2.12
C THR A 643 -18.39 6.66 1.16
N HIS A 644 -19.30 7.39 0.53
CA HIS A 644 -19.00 8.35 -0.53
C HIS A 644 -19.65 9.71 -0.25
N ALA A 645 -19.29 10.72 -1.03
CA ALA A 645 -19.71 12.10 -0.86
C ALA A 645 -19.23 12.68 0.49
N THR A 646 -17.92 12.69 0.68
CA THR A 646 -17.23 13.12 1.91
C THR A 646 -15.95 13.88 1.62
N ALA A 647 -15.45 14.64 2.59
CA ALA A 647 -14.12 15.23 2.54
C ALA A 647 -13.04 14.16 2.70
N ILE A 648 -11.99 14.23 1.87
CA ILE A 648 -10.86 13.30 1.82
C ILE A 648 -9.55 13.98 2.20
N THR A 649 -9.46 15.28 1.99
CA THR A 649 -8.25 16.04 2.25
C THR A 649 -8.58 17.44 2.72
N ILE A 650 -7.79 17.93 3.70
CA ILE A 650 -7.94 19.26 4.31
C ILE A 650 -6.56 19.89 4.38
N SER A 651 -6.47 21.18 4.04
CA SER A 651 -5.26 21.98 4.28
C SER A 651 -5.63 23.37 4.79
N GLU A 652 -5.18 23.74 6.01
CA GLU A 652 -5.29 25.12 6.51
C GLU A 652 -4.02 25.89 6.13
N SER A 653 -4.19 27.08 5.60
CA SER A 653 -3.07 27.95 5.25
C SER A 653 -2.16 28.20 6.45
N PRO A 654 -0.84 27.97 6.35
CA PRO A 654 0.10 28.31 7.42
C PRO A 654 0.30 29.82 7.58
N ILE A 655 -0.24 30.64 6.66
CA ILE A 655 -0.09 32.08 6.63
C ILE A 655 -1.31 32.79 7.26
N ILE A 656 -2.53 32.32 6.95
CA ILE A 656 -3.78 32.95 7.39
C ILE A 656 -4.63 31.96 8.14
N PRO A 657 -4.89 32.18 9.45
CA PRO A 657 -5.81 31.33 10.23
C PRO A 657 -7.22 31.32 9.65
N GLY A 658 -7.80 30.11 9.50
CA GLY A 658 -9.15 29.94 9.00
C GLY A 658 -9.31 30.08 7.49
N LEU A 659 -8.22 30.21 6.73
CA LEU A 659 -8.21 29.96 5.31
C LEU A 659 -7.99 28.46 5.12
N VAL A 660 -9.05 27.72 4.77
CA VAL A 660 -9.04 26.26 4.71
C VAL A 660 -9.50 25.77 3.34
N TRP A 661 -8.76 24.83 2.79
CA TRP A 661 -9.07 24.10 1.58
C TRP A 661 -9.55 22.70 1.92
N VAL A 662 -10.54 22.20 1.17
CA VAL A 662 -11.08 20.85 1.32
C VAL A 662 -11.28 20.23 -0.05
N GLY A 663 -10.82 18.99 -0.22
CA GLY A 663 -11.12 18.15 -1.38
C GLY A 663 -12.04 17.01 -0.99
N THR A 664 -12.95 16.61 -1.90
CA THR A 664 -13.93 15.55 -1.67
C THR A 664 -13.70 14.36 -2.60
N ASP A 665 -14.20 13.18 -2.20
CA ASP A 665 -14.18 11.95 -2.99
C ASP A 665 -15.07 11.98 -4.24
N ASP A 666 -16.04 12.90 -4.28
CA ASP A 666 -16.92 13.16 -5.41
C ASP A 666 -16.49 14.38 -6.26
N GLY A 667 -15.26 14.83 -6.06
CA GLY A 667 -14.52 15.72 -6.95
C GLY A 667 -14.68 17.22 -6.70
N ASN A 668 -15.21 17.66 -5.56
CA ASN A 668 -15.25 19.09 -5.23
C ASN A 668 -13.93 19.57 -4.64
N VAL A 669 -13.53 20.78 -5.01
CA VAL A 669 -12.50 21.56 -4.30
C VAL A 669 -13.18 22.77 -3.69
N GLN A 670 -13.19 22.84 -2.38
CA GLN A 670 -13.88 23.87 -1.61
C GLN A 670 -12.89 24.74 -0.86
N VAL A 671 -13.17 26.05 -0.74
CA VAL A 671 -12.34 26.97 0.03
C VAL A 671 -13.19 27.87 0.89
N THR A 672 -12.75 28.05 2.15
CA THR A 672 -13.23 29.12 3.05
C THR A 672 -12.09 30.07 3.36
N ARG A 673 -12.41 31.37 3.51
CA ARG A 673 -11.43 32.43 3.84
C ARG A 673 -11.75 33.09 5.18
N ASP A 674 -12.76 32.63 5.89
CA ASP A 674 -13.34 33.26 7.07
C ASP A 674 -13.64 32.28 8.21
N GLY A 675 -12.90 31.15 8.22
CA GLY A 675 -13.00 30.14 9.28
C GLY A 675 -14.25 29.29 9.21
N GLY A 676 -14.78 29.08 7.99
CA GLY A 676 -15.91 28.20 7.76
C GLY A 676 -17.28 28.88 7.71
N ARG A 677 -17.34 30.22 7.76
CA ARG A 677 -18.61 30.95 7.68
C ARG A 677 -19.19 30.96 6.26
N THR A 678 -18.29 31.08 5.27
CA THR A 678 -18.66 31.01 3.84
C THR A 678 -17.74 30.07 3.11
N TRP A 679 -18.29 29.33 2.14
CA TRP A 679 -17.56 28.39 1.32
C TRP A 679 -17.78 28.65 -0.16
N THR A 680 -16.76 28.40 -0.96
CA THR A 680 -16.79 28.53 -2.40
C THR A 680 -16.28 27.26 -3.03
N ASN A 681 -17.11 26.60 -3.87
CA ASN A 681 -16.65 25.50 -4.71
C ASN A 681 -15.90 26.07 -5.91
N VAL A 682 -14.61 25.75 -6.03
CA VAL A 682 -13.71 26.25 -7.06
C VAL A 682 -13.42 25.21 -8.15
N ARG A 683 -14.05 24.02 -8.06
CA ARG A 683 -13.88 22.89 -8.98
C ARG A 683 -14.24 23.23 -10.43
N GLY A 684 -15.32 23.98 -10.65
CA GLY A 684 -15.82 24.31 -12.00
C GLY A 684 -14.82 25.06 -12.90
N LYS A 685 -13.69 25.51 -12.35
CA LYS A 685 -12.61 26.17 -13.08
C LYS A 685 -11.54 25.18 -13.61
N LEU A 686 -11.63 23.91 -13.22
CA LEU A 686 -10.70 22.83 -13.62
C LEU A 686 -11.21 22.02 -14.83
N SER A 687 -12.46 22.23 -15.25
CA SER A 687 -13.07 21.53 -16.37
C SER A 687 -12.94 22.31 -17.67
N THR A 688 -11.77 22.29 -18.31
CA THR A 688 -11.62 22.71 -19.70
C THR A 688 -11.55 21.51 -20.63
N GLU A 689 -12.18 21.60 -21.81
CA GLU A 689 -12.45 20.44 -22.69
C GLU A 689 -11.23 19.69 -23.25
N SER A 690 -10.02 20.14 -23.05
CA SER A 690 -8.79 19.51 -23.63
C SER A 690 -7.80 18.94 -22.62
N GLU A 691 -7.84 19.40 -21.37
CA GLU A 691 -6.89 18.96 -20.32
C GLU A 691 -7.59 18.85 -18.95
N GLY A 692 -8.90 18.86 -18.94
CA GLY A 692 -9.70 18.90 -17.73
C GLY A 692 -9.77 17.57 -17.00
N VAL A 693 -9.87 17.66 -15.69
CA VAL A 693 -10.17 16.52 -14.83
C VAL A 693 -11.65 16.13 -15.00
N PRO A 694 -12.00 14.86 -15.27
CA PRO A 694 -13.39 14.41 -15.37
C PRO A 694 -14.20 14.78 -14.12
N ALA A 695 -15.51 15.02 -14.30
CA ALA A 695 -16.39 15.30 -13.18
C ALA A 695 -16.47 14.09 -12.23
N GLY A 696 -16.47 14.34 -10.92
CA GLY A 696 -16.52 13.27 -9.93
C GLY A 696 -15.18 12.60 -9.64
N THR A 697 -14.08 13.05 -10.27
CA THR A 697 -12.76 12.49 -9.97
C THR A 697 -12.34 12.83 -8.54
N TRP A 698 -11.93 11.84 -7.81
CA TRP A 698 -11.47 11.91 -6.42
C TRP A 698 -10.35 12.95 -6.25
N VAL A 699 -10.49 13.89 -5.31
CA VAL A 699 -9.47 14.87 -4.97
C VAL A 699 -8.47 14.22 -4.01
N SER A 700 -7.35 13.76 -4.50
CA SER A 700 -6.39 13.02 -3.66
C SER A 700 -5.65 13.91 -2.66
N ARG A 701 -5.36 15.18 -3.01
CA ARG A 701 -4.73 16.14 -2.10
C ARG A 701 -5.15 17.58 -2.42
N VAL A 702 -5.32 18.39 -1.38
CA VAL A 702 -5.22 19.85 -1.45
C VAL A 702 -4.08 20.30 -0.55
N GLU A 703 -3.28 21.28 -1.01
CA GLU A 703 -2.12 21.78 -0.28
C GLU A 703 -2.08 23.31 -0.34
N ALA A 704 -2.19 23.97 0.81
CA ALA A 704 -2.09 25.43 0.92
C ALA A 704 -0.62 25.86 0.94
N SER A 705 -0.23 26.83 0.11
CA SER A 705 1.16 27.28 -0.01
C SER A 705 1.72 27.88 1.26
N PHE A 706 3.00 27.59 1.52
CA PHE A 706 3.80 28.23 2.57
C PHE A 706 4.17 29.68 2.27
N TYR A 707 4.01 30.16 1.03
CA TYR A 707 4.58 31.44 0.55
C TYR A 707 3.54 32.49 0.22
N ASP A 708 2.36 32.08 -0.23
CA ASP A 708 1.33 33.01 -0.69
C ASP A 708 -0.06 32.49 -0.32
N PRO A 709 -0.88 33.22 0.45
CA PRO A 709 -2.17 32.75 0.89
C PRO A 709 -3.18 32.48 -0.24
N GLY A 710 -3.00 33.16 -1.42
CA GLY A 710 -3.83 32.90 -2.60
C GLY A 710 -3.46 31.65 -3.37
N THR A 711 -2.31 31.06 -3.04
CA THR A 711 -1.76 29.89 -3.74
C THR A 711 -2.14 28.61 -3.03
N ALA A 712 -2.58 27.61 -3.80
CA ALA A 712 -2.79 26.24 -3.36
C ALA A 712 -2.57 25.27 -4.52
N TYR A 713 -2.33 24.02 -4.18
CA TYR A 713 -2.23 22.91 -5.13
C TYR A 713 -3.39 21.96 -4.94
N ALA A 714 -3.80 21.27 -6.01
CA ALA A 714 -4.78 20.20 -5.97
C ALA A 714 -4.35 19.07 -6.89
N THR A 715 -4.41 17.83 -6.38
CA THR A 715 -4.19 16.61 -7.16
C THR A 715 -5.48 15.80 -7.24
N PHE A 716 -5.59 15.00 -8.30
CA PHE A 716 -6.75 14.16 -8.53
C PHE A 716 -6.31 12.77 -8.92
N ASP A 717 -7.01 11.79 -8.38
CA ASP A 717 -6.80 10.37 -8.63
C ASP A 717 -8.02 9.80 -9.36
N GLY A 718 -7.84 9.51 -10.64
CA GLY A 718 -8.89 9.00 -11.51
C GLY A 718 -8.95 7.48 -11.62
N HIS A 719 -8.06 6.71 -10.97
CA HIS A 719 -8.00 5.26 -11.18
C HIS A 719 -9.33 4.57 -10.87
N ARG A 720 -10.11 5.08 -9.88
CA ARG A 720 -11.46 4.56 -9.53
C ARG A 720 -12.51 4.81 -10.60
N MET A 721 -12.15 5.48 -11.67
CA MET A 721 -12.96 5.73 -12.88
C MET A 721 -12.26 5.15 -14.12
N ASN A 722 -11.30 4.26 -13.93
CA ASN A 722 -10.43 3.70 -14.97
C ASN A 722 -9.63 4.76 -15.75
N ASP A 723 -9.31 5.88 -15.10
CA ASP A 723 -8.51 6.98 -15.63
C ASP A 723 -7.20 7.11 -14.84
N PHE A 724 -6.11 6.65 -15.41
CA PHE A 724 -4.80 6.56 -14.76
C PHE A 724 -3.91 7.78 -15.00
N ARG A 725 -4.44 8.84 -15.64
CA ARG A 725 -3.66 10.05 -15.93
C ARG A 725 -3.29 10.82 -14.67
N PRO A 726 -2.08 11.41 -14.62
CA PRO A 726 -1.68 12.29 -13.53
C PRO A 726 -2.39 13.64 -13.64
N TYR A 727 -2.78 14.19 -12.50
CA TYR A 727 -3.43 15.48 -12.41
C TYR A 727 -2.85 16.30 -11.26
N VAL A 728 -2.12 17.35 -11.57
CA VAL A 728 -1.58 18.31 -10.60
C VAL A 728 -1.90 19.74 -11.07
N PHE A 729 -2.59 20.50 -10.24
CA PHE A 729 -2.98 21.87 -10.56
C PHE A 729 -2.53 22.84 -9.47
N ARG A 730 -2.26 24.08 -9.87
CA ARG A 730 -1.91 25.20 -9.00
C ARG A 730 -2.87 26.37 -9.23
N THR A 731 -3.36 26.97 -8.15
CA THR A 731 -3.99 28.30 -8.17
C THR A 731 -3.08 29.34 -7.51
N THR A 732 -3.26 30.62 -7.84
CA THR A 732 -2.61 31.75 -7.17
C THR A 732 -3.60 32.85 -6.76
N ASP A 733 -4.89 32.57 -6.89
CA ASP A 733 -5.99 33.52 -6.71
C ASP A 733 -7.21 32.92 -5.97
N PHE A 734 -6.93 32.05 -4.97
CA PHE A 734 -7.94 31.37 -4.17
C PHE A 734 -8.89 30.48 -5.00
N GLY A 735 -8.38 29.86 -6.05
CA GLY A 735 -9.15 28.95 -6.90
C GLY A 735 -10.01 29.64 -7.96
N ALA A 736 -9.87 30.97 -8.15
CA ALA A 736 -10.57 31.67 -9.24
C ALA A 736 -10.06 31.22 -10.62
N THR A 737 -8.75 30.90 -10.71
CA THR A 737 -8.14 30.24 -11.87
C THR A 737 -7.19 29.13 -11.43
N TRP A 738 -7.03 28.13 -12.32
CA TRP A 738 -6.12 27.01 -12.12
C TRP A 738 -5.20 26.82 -13.30
N THR A 739 -3.97 26.45 -13.05
CA THR A 739 -2.96 26.14 -14.07
C THR A 739 -2.47 24.72 -13.83
N SER A 740 -2.45 23.87 -14.86
CA SER A 740 -1.84 22.56 -14.77
C SER A 740 -0.33 22.70 -14.55
N VAL A 741 0.17 21.99 -13.57
CA VAL A 741 1.59 21.81 -13.26
C VAL A 741 1.97 20.32 -13.29
N THR A 742 1.18 19.51 -14.00
CA THR A 742 1.41 18.08 -14.23
C THR A 742 2.72 17.84 -14.99
N GLY A 743 3.09 18.77 -15.89
CA GLY A 743 4.37 18.72 -16.62
C GLY A 743 4.55 17.43 -17.42
N ASN A 744 5.67 16.76 -17.19
CA ASN A 744 6.08 15.53 -17.84
C ASN A 744 5.91 14.29 -16.94
N LEU A 745 5.03 14.30 -15.93
CA LEU A 745 4.70 13.09 -15.20
C LEU A 745 4.18 12.00 -16.16
N PRO A 746 4.49 10.73 -15.92
CA PRO A 746 4.02 9.64 -16.78
C PRO A 746 2.51 9.61 -16.92
N ALA A 747 2.01 9.29 -18.11
CA ALA A 747 0.59 9.40 -18.45
C ALA A 747 -0.31 8.34 -17.79
N ASP A 748 0.29 7.34 -17.17
CA ASP A 748 -0.35 6.18 -16.53
C ASP A 748 -0.03 6.07 -15.03
N GLU A 749 0.37 7.19 -14.41
CA GLU A 749 0.68 7.26 -12.98
C GLU A 749 -0.20 8.30 -12.25
N PRO A 750 -1.33 7.92 -11.66
CA PRO A 750 -2.13 8.80 -10.82
C PRO A 750 -1.31 9.41 -9.69
N VAL A 751 -1.63 10.65 -9.32
CA VAL A 751 -0.93 11.40 -8.27
C VAL A 751 -1.74 11.36 -6.98
N TYR A 752 -1.16 10.81 -5.92
CA TYR A 752 -1.78 10.75 -4.59
C TYR A 752 -1.51 11.99 -3.75
N VAL A 753 -0.33 12.56 -3.87
CA VAL A 753 0.13 13.69 -3.07
C VAL A 753 1.00 14.65 -3.86
N VAL A 754 0.84 15.93 -3.59
CA VAL A 754 1.81 16.97 -3.90
C VAL A 754 2.18 17.68 -2.61
N GLU A 755 3.45 17.98 -2.41
CA GLU A 755 4.01 18.67 -1.23
C GLU A 755 4.88 19.84 -1.70
N GLU A 756 4.61 21.06 -1.19
CA GLU A 756 5.43 22.24 -1.45
C GLU A 756 6.58 22.30 -0.43
N ASP A 757 7.83 22.48 -0.89
CA ASP A 757 8.95 22.62 0.02
C ASP A 757 8.85 23.93 0.84
N PRO A 758 8.95 23.90 2.17
CA PRO A 758 8.77 25.08 3.02
C PRO A 758 9.92 26.09 2.93
N LYS A 759 11.01 25.81 2.19
CA LYS A 759 12.20 26.66 2.06
C LYS A 759 12.56 27.04 0.61
N ASN A 760 11.94 26.37 -0.39
CA ASN A 760 12.12 26.67 -1.80
C ASN A 760 10.80 26.56 -2.56
N ARG A 761 10.17 27.68 -2.91
CA ARG A 761 8.85 27.72 -3.57
C ARG A 761 8.77 27.05 -4.95
N ASN A 762 9.91 26.81 -5.59
CA ASN A 762 9.97 26.14 -6.88
C ASN A 762 10.20 24.62 -6.75
N LEU A 763 10.51 24.15 -5.55
CA LEU A 763 10.72 22.75 -5.24
C LEU A 763 9.41 22.17 -4.74
N LEU A 764 8.87 21.26 -5.54
CA LEU A 764 7.69 20.46 -5.20
C LEU A 764 8.05 18.98 -5.26
N TYR A 765 7.32 18.18 -4.51
CA TYR A 765 7.41 16.73 -4.55
C TYR A 765 6.06 16.15 -4.92
N ALA A 766 6.04 15.02 -5.62
CA ALA A 766 4.83 14.27 -5.93
C ALA A 766 5.01 12.79 -5.64
N GLY A 767 4.01 12.19 -5.01
CA GLY A 767 3.88 10.74 -4.84
C GLY A 767 2.84 10.19 -5.81
N THR A 768 3.23 9.14 -6.52
CA THR A 768 2.41 8.46 -7.53
C THR A 768 2.27 6.97 -7.21
N GLU A 769 1.53 6.23 -8.03
CA GLU A 769 1.39 4.77 -7.90
C GLU A 769 2.73 4.01 -7.96
N PHE A 770 3.73 4.52 -8.68
CA PHE A 770 4.97 3.78 -8.89
C PHE A 770 6.23 4.50 -8.40
N GLY A 771 6.06 5.56 -7.59
CA GLY A 771 7.20 6.19 -6.97
C GLY A 771 7.05 7.66 -6.59
N ALA A 772 8.20 8.32 -6.41
CA ALA A 772 8.30 9.71 -6.01
C ALA A 772 8.99 10.55 -7.08
N TYR A 773 8.52 11.77 -7.23
CA TYR A 773 9.03 12.76 -8.18
C TYR A 773 9.33 14.09 -7.48
N ALA A 774 10.27 14.86 -8.02
CA ALA A 774 10.54 16.22 -7.57
C ALA A 774 10.75 17.16 -8.76
N THR A 775 10.40 18.41 -8.58
CA THR A 775 10.62 19.50 -9.56
C THR A 775 11.36 20.64 -8.90
N LEU A 776 12.18 21.37 -9.67
CA LEU A 776 12.90 22.57 -9.24
C LEU A 776 12.40 23.85 -9.95
N ASP A 777 11.38 23.71 -10.80
CA ASP A 777 10.82 24.76 -11.63
C ASP A 777 9.30 24.95 -11.47
N GLY A 778 8.77 24.51 -10.31
CA GLY A 778 7.36 24.71 -9.94
C GLY A 778 6.39 23.84 -10.73
N GLY A 779 6.81 22.65 -11.14
CA GLY A 779 5.99 21.64 -11.80
C GLY A 779 6.01 21.67 -13.33
N THR A 780 6.97 22.40 -13.93
CA THR A 780 7.14 22.38 -15.39
C THR A 780 7.86 21.11 -15.82
N THR A 781 8.92 20.74 -15.07
CA THR A 781 9.70 19.51 -15.30
C THR A 781 9.81 18.71 -14.01
N TRP A 782 9.32 17.49 -14.04
CA TRP A 782 9.43 16.52 -12.96
C TRP A 782 10.53 15.51 -13.21
N HIS A 783 11.24 15.14 -12.16
CA HIS A 783 12.31 14.15 -12.16
C HIS A 783 11.97 13.03 -11.18
N ARG A 784 12.07 11.78 -11.62
CA ARG A 784 11.91 10.64 -10.74
C ARG A 784 13.06 10.60 -9.75
N ILE A 785 12.74 10.45 -8.45
CA ILE A 785 13.71 10.43 -7.37
C ILE A 785 13.75 9.09 -6.64
N ASN A 786 13.28 8.02 -7.30
CA ASN A 786 13.25 6.69 -6.69
C ASN A 786 14.67 6.20 -6.29
N ASN A 787 15.72 6.47 -7.06
CA ASN A 787 17.10 6.01 -6.83
C ASN A 787 17.18 4.54 -6.36
N ASN A 788 17.00 4.30 -5.05
CA ASN A 788 16.89 2.97 -4.44
C ASN A 788 15.52 2.70 -3.80
N LEU A 789 14.52 3.54 -4.03
CA LEU A 789 13.13 3.28 -3.68
C LEU A 789 12.53 2.37 -4.76
N PRO A 790 12.00 1.19 -4.44
CA PRO A 790 11.38 0.31 -5.43
C PRO A 790 10.13 0.93 -6.06
N SER A 791 9.62 0.32 -7.13
CA SER A 791 8.33 0.70 -7.71
C SER A 791 7.22 0.33 -6.75
N VAL A 792 6.71 1.34 -6.04
CA VAL A 792 5.68 1.22 -5.00
C VAL A 792 4.87 2.50 -4.94
N ALA A 793 3.59 2.39 -4.61
CA ALA A 793 2.73 3.55 -4.43
C ALA A 793 3.21 4.41 -3.25
N VAL A 794 3.37 5.72 -3.51
CA VAL A 794 3.74 6.72 -2.50
C VAL A 794 2.49 7.56 -2.21
N HIS A 795 1.77 7.18 -1.16
CA HIS A 795 0.49 7.78 -0.80
C HIS A 795 0.64 9.13 -0.09
N ASP A 796 1.75 9.32 0.64
CA ASP A 796 1.98 10.58 1.33
C ASP A 796 3.46 10.96 1.39
N LEU A 797 3.73 12.25 1.32
CA LEU A 797 5.05 12.87 1.40
C LEU A 797 4.98 14.08 2.32
N ILE A 798 5.95 14.22 3.22
CA ILE A 798 6.11 15.41 4.06
C ILE A 798 7.57 15.82 4.18
N VAL A 799 7.82 17.12 4.25
CA VAL A 799 9.15 17.68 4.55
C VAL A 799 9.26 18.00 6.03
N HIS A 800 10.17 17.35 6.76
CA HIS A 800 10.40 17.69 8.16
C HIS A 800 11.04 19.09 8.27
N PRO A 801 10.38 20.10 8.88
CA PRO A 801 10.76 21.50 8.74
C PRO A 801 12.13 21.83 9.35
N ARG A 802 12.52 21.17 10.47
CA ARG A 802 13.82 21.38 11.12
C ARG A 802 14.94 20.65 10.41
N GLU A 803 14.76 19.35 10.16
CA GLU A 803 15.84 18.50 9.64
C GLU A 803 16.02 18.63 8.12
N GLY A 804 14.97 19.04 7.39
CA GLY A 804 14.98 19.04 5.94
C GLY A 804 15.17 17.62 5.40
N ASP A 805 14.46 16.68 5.98
CA ASP A 805 14.32 15.31 5.50
C ASP A 805 12.99 15.19 4.77
N LEU A 806 12.95 14.52 3.62
CA LEU A 806 11.71 14.17 2.93
C LEU A 806 11.31 12.76 3.38
N ILE A 807 10.09 12.61 3.89
CA ILE A 807 9.57 11.36 4.44
C ILE A 807 8.48 10.87 3.52
N ALA A 808 8.56 9.61 3.10
CA ALA A 808 7.59 8.96 2.23
C ALA A 808 6.85 7.85 2.97
N ALA A 809 5.51 7.91 2.96
CA ALA A 809 4.64 6.80 3.31
C ALA A 809 4.33 5.99 2.06
N THR A 810 4.85 4.76 2.00
CA THR A 810 4.61 3.88 0.86
C THR A 810 3.51 2.87 1.17
N HIS A 811 2.69 2.57 0.18
CA HIS A 811 1.64 1.57 0.32
C HIS A 811 2.16 0.20 -0.13
N GLY A 812 3.06 -0.40 0.69
CA GLY A 812 3.63 -1.71 0.41
C GLY A 812 5.09 -1.90 0.81
N ARG A 813 5.84 -0.82 1.13
CA ARG A 813 7.25 -0.88 1.53
C ARG A 813 7.55 -0.04 2.75
N SER A 814 6.57 0.11 3.64
CA SER A 814 6.71 0.86 4.90
C SER A 814 7.15 2.32 4.70
N ILE A 815 7.93 2.89 5.61
CA ILE A 815 8.32 4.31 5.58
C ILE A 815 9.78 4.45 5.16
N TRP A 816 10.02 5.43 4.27
CA TRP A 816 11.35 5.79 3.76
C TRP A 816 11.66 7.26 4.04
N ILE A 817 12.93 7.56 4.27
CA ILE A 817 13.43 8.92 4.51
C ILE A 817 14.54 9.23 3.52
N LEU A 818 14.39 10.33 2.80
CA LEU A 818 15.46 10.96 2.03
C LEU A 818 16.14 12.00 2.92
N ASP A 819 17.22 11.59 3.56
CA ASP A 819 17.93 12.42 4.56
C ASP A 819 18.57 13.66 3.93
N ASP A 820 18.38 14.81 4.57
CA ASP A 820 19.04 16.09 4.30
C ASP A 820 18.91 16.57 2.85
N ILE A 821 17.71 17.00 2.49
CA ILE A 821 17.43 17.63 1.18
C ILE A 821 17.82 19.13 1.16
N SER A 822 18.51 19.64 2.19
CA SER A 822 18.88 21.05 2.30
C SER A 822 19.67 21.61 1.10
N PRO A 823 20.44 20.82 0.33
CA PRO A 823 21.03 21.28 -0.92
C PRO A 823 19.98 21.64 -1.99
N LEU A 824 18.91 20.85 -2.10
CA LEU A 824 17.81 21.10 -3.06
C LEU A 824 17.05 22.37 -2.65
N GLN A 825 16.85 22.57 -1.37
CA GLN A 825 16.22 23.76 -0.80
C GLN A 825 17.01 25.05 -1.08
N GLN A 826 18.34 24.95 -1.27
CA GLN A 826 19.24 26.07 -1.58
C GLN A 826 19.48 26.23 -3.07
N LEU A 827 19.17 25.22 -3.89
CA LEU A 827 19.51 25.20 -5.30
C LEU A 827 18.70 26.27 -6.06
N THR A 828 19.41 27.15 -6.77
CA THR A 828 18.84 28.21 -7.60
C THR A 828 19.53 28.24 -8.95
N ASP A 829 18.94 28.88 -9.95
CA ASP A 829 19.57 29.08 -11.27
C ASP A 829 20.95 29.73 -11.13
N GLY A 830 21.10 30.69 -10.18
CA GLY A 830 22.39 31.34 -9.90
C GLY A 830 23.45 30.35 -9.41
N ILE A 831 23.10 29.41 -8.55
CA ILE A 831 24.00 28.34 -8.07
C ILE A 831 24.31 27.35 -9.20
N MET A 832 23.29 26.95 -9.96
CA MET A 832 23.46 26.03 -11.10
C MET A 832 24.35 26.62 -12.22
N ALA A 833 24.43 27.92 -12.32
CA ALA A 833 25.33 28.62 -13.27
C ALA A 833 26.80 28.63 -12.80
N MET A 834 27.09 28.44 -11.51
CA MET A 834 28.45 28.44 -10.95
C MET A 834 29.21 27.15 -11.31
N ASP A 835 30.51 27.24 -11.56
CA ASP A 835 31.34 26.06 -11.83
C ASP A 835 31.41 25.11 -10.63
N ALA A 836 31.50 25.67 -9.41
CA ALA A 836 31.43 24.93 -8.14
C ALA A 836 30.80 25.82 -7.05
N TYR A 837 30.07 25.18 -6.14
CA TYR A 837 29.46 25.86 -4.99
C TYR A 837 29.45 24.93 -3.78
N MET A 838 29.74 25.45 -2.57
CA MET A 838 29.62 24.73 -1.30
C MET A 838 28.32 25.15 -0.61
N PHE A 839 27.39 24.19 -0.43
CA PHE A 839 26.14 24.45 0.27
C PHE A 839 26.38 24.71 1.76
N ARG A 840 25.40 25.37 2.40
CA ARG A 840 25.34 25.40 3.87
C ARG A 840 24.95 24.02 4.33
N ASN A 841 25.87 23.34 5.02
CA ASN A 841 25.64 21.99 5.51
C ASN A 841 24.79 22.00 6.77
N ARG A 842 23.95 20.97 6.94
CA ARG A 842 23.19 20.71 8.16
C ARG A 842 24.17 20.54 9.35
N VAL A 843 23.72 20.93 10.55
CA VAL A 843 24.47 20.66 11.78
C VAL A 843 24.48 19.15 12.05
N ALA A 844 25.67 18.55 12.05
CA ALA A 844 25.83 17.14 12.35
C ALA A 844 25.68 16.88 13.85
N THR A 845 24.99 15.83 14.24
CA THR A 845 24.86 15.40 15.63
C THR A 845 25.83 14.24 15.88
N LYS A 846 26.66 14.41 16.90
CA LYS A 846 27.55 13.35 17.37
C LYS A 846 26.78 12.41 18.29
N TRP A 847 26.08 11.46 17.70
CA TRP A 847 25.23 10.53 18.43
C TRP A 847 26.03 9.63 19.34
N ARG A 848 25.54 9.40 20.54
CA ARG A 848 26.12 8.43 21.49
C ARG A 848 25.42 7.10 21.31
N ALA A 849 26.07 6.21 20.57
CA ALA A 849 25.52 4.87 20.35
C ALA A 849 25.37 4.11 21.68
N THR A 850 24.23 3.45 21.84
CA THR A 850 23.97 2.54 22.94
C THR A 850 24.09 1.11 22.49
N SER A 851 24.76 0.27 23.30
CA SER A 851 24.86 -1.16 22.99
C SER A 851 23.82 -1.93 23.78
N ARG A 852 23.06 -2.76 23.10
CA ARG A 852 22.18 -3.76 23.73
C ARG A 852 22.92 -5.02 24.18
N GLY A 853 24.23 -4.98 24.30
CA GLY A 853 25.05 -6.17 24.58
C GLY A 853 24.66 -6.99 25.81
N ALA A 854 23.99 -6.37 26.81
CA ALA A 854 23.44 -7.03 27.97
C ALA A 854 22.08 -7.72 27.70
N THR A 855 21.42 -7.47 26.56
CA THR A 855 20.06 -7.92 26.25
C THR A 855 20.03 -8.95 25.13
N ARG A 856 21.05 -9.77 25.01
CA ARG A 856 21.16 -10.83 23.98
C ARG A 856 19.95 -11.78 23.92
N GLY A 857 19.23 -11.93 25.01
CA GLY A 857 18.00 -12.75 25.05
C GLY A 857 16.86 -12.24 24.19
N HIS A 858 16.92 -10.97 23.70
CA HIS A 858 15.95 -10.40 22.78
C HIS A 858 16.42 -10.42 21.31
N MET A 859 17.62 -10.88 21.05
CA MET A 859 18.17 -11.00 19.70
C MET A 859 17.87 -12.40 19.18
N LEU A 860 16.85 -12.53 18.36
CA LEU A 860 16.48 -13.78 17.69
C LEU A 860 17.53 -14.18 16.64
N PHE A 861 18.28 -13.22 16.12
CA PHE A 861 19.29 -13.45 15.09
C PHE A 861 20.68 -13.10 15.60
N MET A 862 21.60 -14.03 15.41
CA MET A 862 23.04 -13.85 15.67
C MET A 862 23.74 -13.76 14.32
N GLY A 863 24.37 -12.62 14.05
CA GLY A 863 25.00 -12.33 12.77
C GLY A 863 24.39 -11.11 12.08
N ARG A 864 24.08 -11.23 10.81
CA ARG A 864 23.48 -10.17 10.02
C ARG A 864 22.05 -9.88 10.48
N ASN A 865 21.72 -8.61 10.74
CA ASN A 865 20.34 -8.22 11.07
C ASN A 865 19.47 -8.29 9.80
N PRO A 866 18.41 -9.12 9.78
CA PRO A 866 17.57 -9.26 8.60
C PRO A 866 16.85 -7.95 8.20
N LEU A 867 16.59 -7.05 9.15
CA LEU A 867 15.98 -5.74 8.86
C LEU A 867 16.93 -4.75 8.17
N THR A 868 18.23 -5.00 8.23
CA THR A 868 19.24 -4.15 7.59
C THR A 868 19.66 -4.67 6.22
N ILE A 869 19.09 -5.76 5.75
CA ILE A 869 19.46 -6.40 4.48
C ILE A 869 19.26 -5.45 3.29
N ALA A 870 18.16 -4.70 3.28
CA ALA A 870 17.91 -3.68 2.25
C ALA A 870 18.84 -2.46 2.35
N GLN A 871 19.59 -2.32 3.45
CA GLN A 871 20.44 -1.17 3.75
C GLN A 871 21.94 -1.48 3.59
N GLU A 872 22.30 -2.54 2.88
CA GLU A 872 23.67 -3.03 2.80
C GLU A 872 24.62 -2.30 1.85
N SER A 873 24.19 -1.25 1.23
CA SER A 873 25.16 -0.33 0.65
C SER A 873 26.01 0.25 1.80
N PRO A 874 27.36 0.14 1.75
CA PRO A 874 28.21 0.79 2.75
C PRO A 874 27.95 2.29 2.86
N GLU A 875 27.46 2.90 1.77
CA GLU A 875 27.09 4.31 1.67
C GLU A 875 25.78 4.64 2.38
N ASN A 876 24.92 3.65 2.64
CA ASN A 876 23.61 3.78 3.27
C ASN A 876 23.50 3.07 4.61
N SER A 877 24.63 2.59 5.16
CA SER A 877 24.62 2.04 6.50
C SER A 877 24.06 3.07 7.48
N PRO A 878 22.98 2.75 8.22
CA PRO A 878 22.44 3.65 9.24
C PRO A 878 23.53 4.16 10.19
N ARG A 879 24.54 3.35 10.42
CA ARG A 879 25.67 3.67 11.28
C ARG A 879 26.59 4.73 10.70
N GLU A 880 26.82 4.75 9.40
CA GLU A 880 27.66 5.75 8.75
C GLU A 880 26.96 7.10 8.65
N LEU A 881 25.67 7.11 8.30
CA LEU A 881 24.86 8.33 8.32
C LEU A 881 24.70 8.90 9.72
N GLN A 882 24.52 8.05 10.74
CA GLN A 882 24.35 8.46 12.14
C GLN A 882 25.62 9.10 12.73
N ASN A 883 26.81 8.70 12.31
CA ASN A 883 28.08 9.14 12.88
C ASN A 883 28.91 9.94 11.89
N SER A 884 28.29 10.55 10.88
CA SER A 884 28.97 11.35 9.88
C SER A 884 28.37 12.74 9.77
N ALA A 885 29.20 13.69 9.35
CA ALA A 885 28.77 14.99 8.94
C ALA A 885 28.67 15.01 7.41
N ALA A 886 27.48 15.26 6.87
CA ALA A 886 27.27 15.35 5.44
C ALA A 886 27.82 16.70 4.90
N ILE A 887 28.68 16.63 3.91
CA ILE A 887 29.25 17.77 3.20
C ILE A 887 28.67 17.78 1.79
N HIS A 888 27.90 18.80 1.46
CA HIS A 888 27.26 18.94 0.16
C HIS A 888 27.88 20.05 -0.67
N PHE A 889 28.05 19.78 -1.95
CA PHE A 889 28.55 20.75 -2.91
C PHE A 889 27.99 20.52 -4.32
N TRP A 890 27.96 21.58 -5.10
CA TRP A 890 27.52 21.58 -6.50
C TRP A 890 28.73 21.62 -7.43
N LEU A 891 28.68 20.88 -8.52
CA LEU A 891 29.59 21.00 -9.67
C LEU A 891 28.79 21.07 -10.96
N LYS A 892 29.05 22.11 -11.77
CA LYS A 892 28.38 22.31 -13.06
C LYS A 892 28.80 21.29 -14.11
N ALA A 893 30.02 20.77 -13.99
CA ALA A 893 30.60 19.83 -14.95
C ALA A 893 31.43 18.76 -14.23
N GLN A 894 31.58 17.61 -14.90
CA GLN A 894 32.45 16.53 -14.44
C GLN A 894 33.88 17.01 -14.27
N PRO A 895 34.49 16.86 -13.09
CA PRO A 895 35.89 17.26 -12.90
C PRO A 895 36.86 16.35 -13.66
N SER A 896 37.98 16.93 -14.11
CA SER A 896 39.04 16.21 -14.85
C SER A 896 39.91 15.34 -13.97
N SER A 897 39.87 15.52 -12.66
CA SER A 897 40.62 14.80 -11.64
C SER A 897 39.81 14.73 -10.33
N PRO A 898 40.14 13.79 -9.41
CA PRO A 898 39.50 13.76 -8.10
C PRO A 898 39.51 15.14 -7.43
N ALA A 899 38.39 15.53 -6.84
CA ALA A 899 38.30 16.76 -6.06
C ALA A 899 38.95 16.54 -4.67
N ARG A 900 39.68 17.54 -4.21
CA ARG A 900 40.34 17.47 -2.90
C ARG A 900 39.50 18.17 -1.86
N LEU A 901 39.01 17.42 -0.89
CA LEU A 901 38.30 17.91 0.29
C LEU A 901 39.28 18.09 1.46
N GLU A 902 39.20 19.24 2.15
CA GLU A 902 39.94 19.56 3.35
C GLU A 902 38.97 20.09 4.42
N ILE A 903 38.98 19.48 5.62
CA ILE A 903 38.21 19.92 6.77
C ILE A 903 39.14 20.22 7.92
N THR A 904 39.09 21.45 8.45
CA THR A 904 40.04 21.95 9.42
C THR A 904 39.34 22.56 10.62
N ASP A 905 39.82 22.33 11.83
CA ASP A 905 39.40 23.08 13.00
C ASP A 905 39.74 24.58 12.87
N ILE A 906 39.01 25.43 13.59
CA ILE A 906 39.20 26.89 13.49
C ILE A 906 40.65 27.31 13.86
N ALA A 907 41.31 26.55 14.72
CA ALA A 907 42.70 26.84 15.11
C ALA A 907 43.76 26.32 14.09
N GLY A 908 43.35 25.54 13.09
CA GLY A 908 44.22 24.96 12.09
C GLY A 908 45.12 23.85 12.63
N GLN A 909 44.80 23.29 13.82
CA GLN A 909 45.62 22.30 14.48
C GLN A 909 45.41 20.88 13.95
N HIS A 910 44.20 20.59 13.53
CA HIS A 910 43.80 19.29 13.01
C HIS A 910 43.13 19.43 11.65
N THR A 911 43.53 18.56 10.73
CA THR A 911 43.02 18.57 9.36
C THR A 911 42.65 17.17 8.93
N PHE A 912 41.48 17.07 8.28
CA PHE A 912 41.09 15.90 7.50
C PHE A 912 41.25 16.23 6.03
N THR A 913 41.73 15.29 5.25
CA THR A 913 41.81 15.42 3.79
C THR A 913 41.40 14.15 3.11
N ALA A 914 40.67 14.31 2.00
CA ALA A 914 40.26 13.21 1.13
C ALA A 914 40.30 13.65 -0.33
N ASP A 915 40.64 12.72 -1.21
CA ASP A 915 40.45 12.87 -2.64
C ASP A 915 39.17 12.12 -3.01
N ILE A 916 38.15 12.87 -3.50
CA ILE A 916 36.80 12.36 -3.76
C ILE A 916 36.51 12.33 -5.26
N GLN A 917 35.85 11.24 -5.68
CA GLN A 917 35.36 11.07 -7.04
C GLN A 917 34.03 11.83 -7.16
N ALA A 918 34.14 13.13 -7.50
CA ALA A 918 32.97 13.99 -7.65
C ALA A 918 32.37 13.88 -9.05
N ARG A 919 31.08 14.23 -9.17
CA ARG A 919 30.30 14.18 -10.43
C ARG A 919 29.65 15.54 -10.70
N THR A 920 29.15 15.71 -11.92
CA THR A 920 28.24 16.81 -12.24
C THR A 920 27.02 16.76 -11.33
N GLY A 921 26.51 17.93 -10.90
CA GLY A 921 25.34 18.04 -10.06
C GLY A 921 25.65 18.18 -8.58
N VAL A 922 24.68 17.81 -7.74
CA VAL A 922 24.81 17.76 -6.30
C VAL A 922 25.66 16.57 -5.91
N ASN A 923 26.62 16.79 -5.04
CA ASN A 923 27.49 15.76 -4.47
C ASN A 923 27.36 15.77 -2.95
N ARG A 924 27.46 14.59 -2.33
CA ARG A 924 27.45 14.37 -0.89
C ARG A 924 28.70 13.60 -0.49
N TYR A 925 29.42 14.08 0.51
CA TYR A 925 30.51 13.36 1.16
C TYR A 925 30.20 13.20 2.65
N LEU A 926 30.32 11.99 3.16
CA LEU A 926 30.09 11.68 4.58
C LEU A 926 31.42 11.69 5.32
N TRP A 927 31.65 12.75 6.12
CA TRP A 927 32.82 12.83 6.98
C TRP A 927 32.52 12.17 8.33
N ASN A 928 33.30 11.14 8.68
CA ASN A 928 33.15 10.37 9.92
C ASN A 928 33.57 11.12 11.21
N MET A 929 33.73 12.44 11.14
CA MET A 929 34.13 13.33 12.25
C MET A 929 35.46 12.96 12.89
N HIS A 930 36.39 12.36 12.13
CA HIS A 930 37.76 12.14 12.55
C HIS A 930 38.71 12.87 11.62
N PHE A 931 39.78 13.43 12.19
CA PHE A 931 40.90 14.01 11.45
C PHE A 931 41.86 12.95 10.95
N ASN A 932 42.81 13.32 10.10
CA ASN A 932 43.85 12.41 9.69
C ASN A 932 44.78 12.08 10.86
N PRO A 933 45.28 10.86 10.98
CA PRO A 933 46.27 10.55 12.00
C PRO A 933 47.54 11.40 11.80
N PRO A 934 48.20 11.80 12.89
CA PRO A 934 49.43 12.56 12.77
C PRO A 934 50.46 11.74 11.99
N PRO A 935 51.37 12.39 11.21
CA PRO A 935 52.44 11.73 10.47
C PRO A 935 53.22 10.83 11.42
N ARG A 936 53.43 9.57 11.07
CA ARG A 936 54.34 8.72 11.82
C ARG A 936 55.71 9.31 11.71
N VAL A 937 56.28 9.80 12.83
CA VAL A 937 57.67 10.21 12.90
C VAL A 937 58.48 8.94 12.66
N ALA A 938 59.16 8.89 11.51
CA ALA A 938 60.12 7.88 11.19
C ALA A 938 61.35 8.15 12.08
N GLY A 939 61.33 7.63 13.30
CA GLY A 939 62.40 7.89 14.24
C GLY A 939 62.53 6.79 15.29
N GLY A 940 63.64 6.06 15.25
CA GLY A 940 64.05 5.27 16.35
C GLY A 940 64.18 3.75 16.12
N ARG A 941 65.18 3.31 15.35
CA ARG A 941 65.82 2.01 15.61
C ARG A 941 66.43 2.06 17.00
N GLY A 942 66.07 1.16 17.87
CA GLY A 942 66.78 0.96 19.09
C GLY A 942 66.01 0.22 20.17
N GLY A 943 66.39 -1.01 20.44
CA GLY A 943 65.99 -1.69 21.64
C GLY A 943 65.77 -3.21 21.47
N GLN A 944 66.91 -3.92 21.30
CA GLN A 944 66.98 -5.36 21.61
C GLN A 944 66.85 -5.58 23.12
N GLY A 945 66.18 -6.66 23.50
CA GLY A 945 66.52 -7.40 24.69
C GLY A 945 65.53 -7.34 25.86
N GLY A 946 65.01 -8.48 26.19
CA GLY A 946 64.30 -8.71 27.44
C GLY A 946 63.56 -10.04 27.45
N GLN A 947 64.26 -11.15 27.62
CA GLN A 947 63.71 -12.47 27.98
C GLN A 947 63.10 -12.44 29.38
N GLY A 948 61.94 -13.14 29.58
CA GLY A 948 61.71 -13.79 30.86
C GLY A 948 60.41 -13.35 31.55
N GLY A 949 59.40 -14.25 31.66
CA GLY A 949 58.31 -14.15 32.59
C GLY A 949 57.14 -15.05 32.24
N GLN A 950 57.18 -16.30 32.69
CA GLN A 950 56.07 -17.25 32.67
C GLN A 950 54.95 -16.80 33.60
N GLY A 951 53.70 -17.08 33.19
CA GLY A 951 52.60 -17.39 34.12
C GLY A 951 51.36 -16.50 33.97
N GLY A 952 50.25 -17.08 33.49
CA GLY A 952 48.91 -16.49 33.61
C GLY A 952 47.96 -17.01 32.56
N GLN A 953 47.31 -18.15 32.80
CA GLN A 953 46.16 -18.65 32.07
C GLN A 953 44.96 -17.73 32.27
N GLY A 954 44.23 -17.42 31.21
CA GLY A 954 42.86 -16.90 31.32
C GLY A 954 42.44 -16.00 30.19
N GLY A 955 41.58 -16.48 29.35
CA GLY A 955 40.70 -15.61 28.53
C GLY A 955 40.96 -15.65 27.01
N GLN A 956 40.41 -16.66 26.33
CA GLN A 956 40.27 -16.65 24.88
C GLN A 956 39.18 -15.65 24.48
N GLY A 957 39.57 -14.44 24.14
CA GLY A 957 38.76 -13.46 23.38
C GLY A 957 39.15 -13.54 21.91
N ARG A 958 38.47 -14.34 21.12
CA ARG A 958 38.55 -14.26 19.64
C ARG A 958 37.81 -13.00 19.18
N GLY A 959 38.50 -11.89 19.08
CA GLY A 959 38.14 -10.70 18.33
C GLY A 959 39.01 -10.65 17.07
N GLY A 960 38.50 -11.18 15.95
CA GLY A 960 39.07 -10.97 14.63
C GLY A 960 38.80 -9.55 14.16
N GLY A 961 39.64 -8.58 14.60
CA GLY A 961 39.62 -7.23 14.05
C GLY A 961 40.26 -7.25 12.66
N ARG A 962 39.47 -6.98 11.63
CA ARG A 962 39.99 -6.46 10.35
C ARG A 962 40.82 -5.23 10.69
N GLY A 963 42.08 -5.19 10.25
CA GLY A 963 43.04 -4.11 10.49
C GLY A 963 42.51 -2.79 9.94
N GLY A 964 41.77 -2.04 10.76
CA GLY A 964 41.38 -0.67 10.46
C GLY A 964 42.65 0.20 10.46
N GLN A 965 42.77 1.09 9.50
CA GLN A 965 43.79 2.14 9.52
C GLN A 965 43.66 2.93 10.84
N PRO A 966 44.77 3.36 11.47
CA PRO A 966 44.69 4.18 12.67
C PRO A 966 43.89 5.46 12.37
N GLN A 967 42.77 5.64 13.05
CA GLN A 967 42.00 6.85 12.99
C GLN A 967 42.74 7.96 13.74
N GLY A 968 42.69 9.18 13.20
CA GLY A 968 43.23 10.35 13.88
C GLY A 968 42.30 10.85 15.01
N PRO A 969 42.58 12.00 15.61
CA PRO A 969 41.73 12.58 16.65
C PRO A 969 40.30 12.76 16.21
N GLU A 970 39.35 12.50 17.11
CA GLU A 970 37.95 12.72 16.89
C GLU A 970 37.62 14.21 17.00
N ALA A 971 36.78 14.72 16.08
CA ALA A 971 36.27 16.08 16.12
C ALA A 971 35.24 16.24 17.25
N GLY A 972 35.39 17.26 18.07
CA GLY A 972 34.45 17.64 19.13
C GLY A 972 33.29 18.51 18.61
N PRO A 973 32.34 18.87 19.49
CA PRO A 973 31.36 19.91 19.17
C PRO A 973 32.01 21.21 18.79
N GLY A 974 31.56 21.86 17.70
CA GLY A 974 32.15 23.12 17.21
C GLY A 974 31.90 23.31 15.72
N SER A 975 32.50 24.37 15.17
CA SER A 975 32.45 24.67 13.72
C SER A 975 33.81 24.35 13.08
N TYR A 976 33.74 23.85 11.85
CA TYR A 976 34.91 23.44 11.07
C TYR A 976 34.86 24.10 9.69
N ILE A 977 36.02 24.49 9.18
CA ILE A 977 36.15 25.07 7.85
C ILE A 977 36.26 23.91 6.85
N VAL A 978 35.45 23.96 5.81
CA VAL A 978 35.45 23.01 4.71
C VAL A 978 35.94 23.68 3.45
N LYS A 979 36.95 23.12 2.80
CA LYS A 979 37.45 23.58 1.51
C LYS A 979 37.40 22.44 0.51
N LEU A 980 36.89 22.75 -0.68
CA LEU A 980 36.88 21.84 -1.81
C LEU A 980 37.68 22.46 -2.94
N THR A 981 38.74 21.81 -3.36
CA THR A 981 39.53 22.19 -4.52
C THR A 981 39.23 21.25 -5.68
N VAL A 982 38.76 21.81 -6.79
CA VAL A 982 38.38 21.08 -8.00
C VAL A 982 38.87 21.87 -9.22
N ASN A 983 39.54 21.21 -10.17
CA ASN A 983 40.09 21.82 -11.38
C ASN A 983 40.89 23.11 -11.10
N GLY A 984 41.62 23.18 -9.95
CA GLY A 984 42.42 24.35 -9.56
C GLY A 984 41.61 25.49 -8.91
N GLN A 985 40.30 25.39 -8.81
CA GLN A 985 39.47 26.36 -8.07
C GLN A 985 39.15 25.83 -6.67
N THR A 986 39.07 26.70 -5.67
CA THR A 986 38.71 26.35 -4.31
C THR A 986 37.44 27.07 -3.89
N VAL A 987 36.43 26.30 -3.47
CA VAL A 987 35.24 26.81 -2.80
C VAL A 987 35.32 26.46 -1.33
N GLN A 988 34.77 27.34 -0.47
CA GLN A 988 34.84 27.19 0.97
C GLN A 988 33.45 27.32 1.61
N GLY A 989 33.23 26.54 2.66
CA GLY A 989 32.06 26.58 3.52
C GLY A 989 32.42 26.16 4.95
N THR A 990 31.41 25.79 5.69
CA THR A 990 31.55 25.32 7.07
C THR A 990 30.63 24.13 7.32
N VAL A 991 31.01 23.31 8.30
CA VAL A 991 30.16 22.32 8.91
C VAL A 991 30.23 22.46 10.44
N ALA A 992 29.09 22.36 11.10
CA ALA A 992 29.01 22.39 12.55
C ALA A 992 28.69 21.00 13.11
N ILE A 993 29.30 20.66 14.23
CA ILE A 993 29.02 19.45 15.00
C ILE A 993 28.43 19.87 16.34
N ARG A 994 27.32 19.25 16.73
CA ARG A 994 26.73 19.38 18.07
C ARG A 994 26.87 18.06 18.85
N GLU A 995 26.88 18.14 20.17
CA GLU A 995 26.80 16.97 21.04
C GLU A 995 25.37 16.39 21.00
N ASP A 996 25.25 15.10 21.26
CA ASP A 996 23.97 14.41 21.40
C ASP A 996 23.07 15.16 22.39
N PRO A 997 21.87 15.59 21.97
CA PRO A 997 20.95 16.32 22.85
C PRO A 997 20.58 15.59 24.14
N ALA A 998 20.57 14.25 24.13
CA ALA A 998 20.27 13.46 25.32
C ALA A 998 21.30 13.66 26.46
N LEU A 999 22.52 14.09 26.15
CA LEU A 999 23.54 14.40 27.16
C LEU A 999 23.36 15.78 27.79
N ARG A 1000 22.58 16.68 27.15
CA ARG A 1000 22.31 18.02 27.70
C ARG A 1000 21.21 18.01 28.77
N ALA A 1001 20.34 16.99 28.75
CA ALA A 1001 19.23 16.86 29.71
C ALA A 1001 19.66 16.33 31.09
N ALA A 1002 20.93 15.96 31.25
CA ALA A 1002 21.47 15.37 32.47
C ALA A 1002 22.26 16.39 33.36
N ASN A 1003 22.34 17.68 32.97
CA ASN A 1003 23.03 18.70 33.76
C ASN A 1003 22.06 19.74 34.32
#